data_c6cc8a3e9a2011d646bbe9133ebcc1fb
#
_entry.id   c6cc8a3e9a2011d646bbe9133ebcc1fb
#
_cell.length_a   1.000
_cell.length_b   1.000
_cell.length_c   1.000
_cell.angle_alpha   90.00
_cell.angle_beta   90.00
_cell.angle_gamma   90.00
#
_symmetry.space_group_name_H-M   'P 1'
#
loop_
_entity.id
_entity.type
_entity.pdbx_description
1 polymer ?
#
loop_
_entity_poly.entity_id
_entity_poly.type
_entity_poly.pdbx_seq_one_letter_code
_entity_poly.pdbx_strand_id
1 'polypeptide(L)'
;MKGKLWLIIATTLLLIGAVAVERCCGLATWQVLLVYLVPYLLIGHDTLKEAAEGVVKGDMFNEDFLMTIATLGALAIGFLPGAETEFAEAVFVMLFFQVGELFEGYAEGNSKRSISHLMAIRPDTAEVKRGEEVLTVAPDEVKVGETIVVAPGAKVPLDGVVTKGSSALNTVALTGESRPRDVTVGDTVASGCVNLTGVLEMRTTRCFGESTVSKIISLVESADKNKSRSEAFITRFARVYTPIVVFLALALAFLPPLFADGGYADGFATWLHRALIFLVVSCPCALVISVPLTFFGGIGGASRHGILVKGSNYIDALANIGTVVFDKTGTLTHGQFEVEAVHPDHYDKEQLLHLAAHVEHYTTHPIGAALRNAFPNEACDGCRVEQVEEIAGQGVRAVVNGHTVCVGNTKMMEALSAHWHDCHRAGTIIHVAVDGVYAGHIVVNDKIKEDSAKAIADLKALGVKRTVMLTGDREAVGKEVAERLGIDEWHAELLPSDKVAHIERLLDKEAQGEGDQMKNSQGKGYQGEGAQLNGAQSEGAQLKTSQSKSAQGKGAQGKGYKGKSVAFVGDGINDAPVLKRADVGIAMGALGSDAAIEAADVVLMDDKPSNIAVAIKIARHTIAIARQNVWFAIGVKVAVLLLATVGLGNMWMAVMADVGVTVAAVLNAMRSYLKVKR
;
A
#
# COMPACT_ATOMS: atom_id res chain seq x y z
N MET A 1 -5.82 -18.79 23.20
CA MET A 1 -5.35 -19.98 22.44
C MET A 1 -5.12 -21.21 23.30
N LYS A 2 -4.24 -21.19 24.32
CA LYS A 2 -4.01 -22.39 25.18
C LYS A 2 -5.30 -22.93 25.85
N GLY A 3 -6.19 -22.05 26.32
CA GLY A 3 -7.47 -22.43 26.91
C GLY A 3 -8.42 -23.12 25.92
N LYS A 4 -8.61 -22.56 24.69
CA LYS A 4 -9.44 -23.20 23.64
C LYS A 4 -8.89 -24.60 23.25
N LEU A 5 -7.58 -24.76 23.17
CA LEU A 5 -6.97 -26.07 22.88
C LEU A 5 -7.28 -27.11 23.97
N TRP A 6 -7.17 -26.75 25.25
CA TRP A 6 -7.54 -27.64 26.35
C TRP A 6 -9.03 -28.00 26.35
N LEU A 7 -9.90 -27.04 26.01
CA LEU A 7 -11.33 -27.26 25.86
C LEU A 7 -11.65 -28.29 24.77
N ILE A 8 -11.01 -28.17 23.60
CA ILE A 8 -11.13 -29.10 22.48
C ILE A 8 -10.67 -30.52 22.90
N ILE A 9 -9.52 -30.64 23.57
CA ILE A 9 -9.00 -31.95 24.06
C ILE A 9 -9.96 -32.56 25.06
N ALA A 10 -10.42 -31.78 26.05
CA ALA A 10 -11.35 -32.28 27.08
C ALA A 10 -12.67 -32.74 26.46
N THR A 11 -13.25 -31.94 25.54
CA THR A 11 -14.49 -32.32 24.84
C THR A 11 -14.32 -33.55 23.98
N THR A 12 -13.16 -33.72 23.30
CA THR A 12 -12.86 -34.91 22.51
C THR A 12 -12.86 -36.17 23.39
N LEU A 13 -12.24 -36.11 24.57
CA LEU A 13 -12.21 -37.22 25.51
C LEU A 13 -13.63 -37.52 26.06
N LEU A 14 -14.42 -36.49 26.38
CA LEU A 14 -15.79 -36.65 26.80
C LEU A 14 -16.68 -37.24 25.72
N LEU A 15 -16.51 -36.84 24.44
CA LEU A 15 -17.22 -37.40 23.30
C LEU A 15 -16.92 -38.88 23.11
N ILE A 16 -15.64 -39.27 23.19
CA ILE A 16 -15.26 -40.69 23.14
C ILE A 16 -15.90 -41.47 24.28
N GLY A 17 -15.91 -40.91 25.50
CA GLY A 17 -16.57 -41.49 26.65
C GLY A 17 -18.09 -41.63 26.45
N ALA A 18 -18.75 -40.62 25.90
CA ALA A 18 -20.18 -40.63 25.61
C ALA A 18 -20.55 -41.73 24.58
N VAL A 19 -19.79 -41.86 23.50
CA VAL A 19 -19.96 -42.96 22.50
C VAL A 19 -19.75 -44.36 23.15
N ALA A 20 -18.79 -44.50 24.04
CA ALA A 20 -18.57 -45.74 24.74
C ALA A 20 -19.74 -46.10 25.68
N VAL A 21 -20.27 -45.11 26.42
CA VAL A 21 -21.42 -45.29 27.30
C VAL A 21 -22.69 -45.66 26.50
N GLU A 22 -22.96 -44.96 25.38
CA GLU A 22 -24.07 -45.29 24.49
C GLU A 22 -24.02 -46.76 24.02
N ARG A 23 -22.84 -47.22 23.56
CA ARG A 23 -22.69 -48.57 23.02
C ARG A 23 -22.73 -49.66 24.11
N CYS A 24 -22.31 -49.37 25.35
CA CYS A 24 -22.17 -50.35 26.40
C CYS A 24 -23.40 -50.45 27.34
N CYS A 25 -24.20 -49.37 27.49
CA CYS A 25 -25.18 -49.28 28.58
C CYS A 25 -26.66 -49.41 28.18
N GLY A 26 -26.99 -49.50 26.87
CA GLY A 26 -28.38 -49.68 26.42
C GLY A 26 -29.37 -48.65 26.94
N LEU A 27 -28.98 -47.39 27.01
CA LEU A 27 -29.71 -46.28 27.61
C LEU A 27 -30.93 -45.86 26.75
N ALA A 28 -31.94 -45.30 27.40
CA ALA A 28 -33.07 -44.68 26.67
C ALA A 28 -32.60 -43.38 25.99
N THR A 29 -33.22 -43.01 24.84
CA THR A 29 -32.85 -41.88 23.99
C THR A 29 -32.64 -40.55 24.80
N TRP A 30 -33.52 -40.26 25.76
CA TRP A 30 -33.36 -39.05 26.61
C TRP A 30 -32.14 -39.12 27.56
N GLN A 31 -31.75 -40.32 28.01
CA GLN A 31 -30.54 -40.52 28.84
C GLN A 31 -29.28 -40.36 27.99
N VAL A 32 -29.29 -40.89 26.78
CA VAL A 32 -28.23 -40.68 25.80
C VAL A 32 -28.05 -39.21 25.50
N LEU A 33 -29.16 -38.47 25.26
CA LEU A 33 -29.09 -37.00 25.08
C LEU A 33 -28.38 -36.30 26.25
N LEU A 34 -28.71 -36.64 27.51
CA LEU A 34 -28.06 -36.03 28.67
C LEU A 34 -26.55 -36.29 28.71
N VAL A 35 -26.09 -37.47 28.27
CA VAL A 35 -24.65 -37.80 28.18
C VAL A 35 -23.97 -36.92 27.16
N TYR A 36 -24.57 -36.70 25.96
CA TYR A 36 -23.99 -35.89 24.91
C TYR A 36 -24.17 -34.36 25.16
N LEU A 37 -25.15 -33.98 25.95
CA LEU A 37 -25.40 -32.56 26.27
C LEU A 37 -24.24 -31.93 27.05
N VAL A 38 -23.52 -32.72 27.85
CA VAL A 38 -22.35 -32.24 28.62
C VAL A 38 -21.21 -31.78 27.69
N PRO A 39 -20.65 -32.62 26.79
CA PRO A 39 -19.63 -32.19 25.87
C PRO A 39 -20.16 -31.14 24.87
N TYR A 40 -21.44 -31.20 24.47
CA TYR A 40 -22.05 -30.19 23.58
C TYR A 40 -22.05 -28.79 24.18
N LEU A 41 -22.57 -28.65 25.42
CA LEU A 41 -22.60 -27.35 26.10
C LEU A 41 -21.20 -26.85 26.47
N LEU A 42 -20.27 -27.76 26.79
CA LEU A 42 -18.89 -27.40 27.09
C LEU A 42 -18.20 -26.76 25.88
N ILE A 43 -18.30 -27.36 24.71
CA ILE A 43 -17.62 -26.87 23.50
C ILE A 43 -18.41 -25.76 22.79
N GLY A 44 -19.74 -25.81 22.87
CA GLY A 44 -20.64 -24.90 22.18
C GLY A 44 -20.96 -23.61 22.91
N HIS A 45 -20.50 -23.45 24.18
CA HIS A 45 -20.89 -22.31 25.01
C HIS A 45 -20.69 -20.94 24.35
N ASP A 46 -19.51 -20.71 23.74
CA ASP A 46 -19.18 -19.44 23.08
C ASP A 46 -20.08 -19.24 21.86
N THR A 47 -20.20 -20.24 20.97
CA THR A 47 -21.01 -20.21 19.74
C THR A 47 -22.50 -19.99 20.06
N LEU A 48 -23.04 -20.70 21.06
CA LEU A 48 -24.43 -20.53 21.49
C LEU A 48 -24.71 -19.14 22.03
N LYS A 49 -23.76 -18.57 22.77
CA LYS A 49 -23.85 -17.21 23.31
C LYS A 49 -23.80 -16.17 22.17
N GLU A 50 -22.86 -16.31 21.25
CA GLU A 50 -22.71 -15.38 20.12
C GLU A 50 -23.91 -15.46 19.16
N ALA A 51 -24.46 -16.65 18.93
CA ALA A 51 -25.71 -16.82 18.20
C ALA A 51 -26.89 -16.11 18.88
N ALA A 52 -27.03 -16.26 20.21
CA ALA A 52 -28.08 -15.60 20.97
C ALA A 52 -27.94 -14.07 20.96
N GLU A 53 -26.72 -13.56 21.12
CA GLU A 53 -26.43 -12.13 21.01
C GLU A 53 -26.70 -11.58 19.61
N GLY A 54 -26.37 -12.34 18.55
CA GLY A 54 -26.65 -11.99 17.16
C GLY A 54 -28.15 -11.80 16.91
N VAL A 55 -28.97 -12.72 17.41
CA VAL A 55 -30.43 -12.63 17.33
C VAL A 55 -30.96 -11.35 18.02
N VAL A 56 -30.45 -11.03 19.21
CA VAL A 56 -30.84 -9.83 19.95
C VAL A 56 -30.44 -8.54 19.27
N LYS A 57 -29.27 -8.55 18.59
CA LYS A 57 -28.73 -7.40 17.84
C LYS A 57 -29.34 -7.25 16.43
N GLY A 58 -30.16 -8.19 15.98
CA GLY A 58 -30.77 -8.20 14.64
C GLY A 58 -29.85 -8.73 13.54
N ASP A 59 -28.73 -9.34 13.86
CA ASP A 59 -27.81 -10.04 12.95
C ASP A 59 -28.05 -11.55 13.02
N MET A 60 -29.24 -11.96 12.59
CA MET A 60 -29.76 -13.33 12.76
C MET A 60 -29.18 -14.35 11.76
N PHE A 61 -28.32 -13.91 10.81
CA PHE A 61 -27.82 -14.79 9.75
C PHE A 61 -26.30 -14.89 9.74
N ASN A 62 -25.69 -14.87 10.92
CA ASN A 62 -24.27 -15.14 11.09
C ASN A 62 -23.96 -16.64 11.12
N GLU A 63 -22.71 -17.02 11.06
CA GLU A 63 -22.24 -18.40 11.05
C GLU A 63 -22.58 -19.15 12.35
N ASP A 64 -22.47 -18.49 13.51
CA ASP A 64 -22.78 -19.07 14.82
C ASP A 64 -24.26 -19.46 14.92
N PHE A 65 -25.16 -18.63 14.38
CA PHE A 65 -26.58 -18.92 14.32
C PHE A 65 -26.87 -20.14 13.46
N LEU A 66 -26.24 -20.24 12.26
CA LEU A 66 -26.43 -21.40 11.38
C LEU A 66 -25.94 -22.70 12.03
N MET A 67 -24.76 -22.66 12.65
CA MET A 67 -24.18 -23.80 13.35
C MET A 67 -25.04 -24.20 14.55
N THR A 68 -25.53 -23.22 15.32
CA THR A 68 -26.42 -23.47 16.46
C THR A 68 -27.72 -24.14 16.02
N ILE A 69 -28.41 -23.64 14.98
CA ILE A 69 -29.64 -24.25 14.48
C ILE A 69 -29.38 -25.67 13.96
N ALA A 70 -28.30 -25.87 13.20
CA ALA A 70 -27.98 -27.16 12.64
C ALA A 70 -27.69 -28.21 13.74
N THR A 71 -26.92 -27.85 14.76
CA THR A 71 -26.56 -28.77 15.85
C THR A 71 -27.70 -28.99 16.83
N LEU A 72 -28.51 -27.99 17.17
CA LEU A 72 -29.75 -28.17 17.93
C LEU A 72 -30.77 -29.01 17.16
N GLY A 73 -30.88 -28.82 15.85
CA GLY A 73 -31.71 -29.66 14.97
C GLY A 73 -31.27 -31.12 14.99
N ALA A 74 -29.95 -31.39 14.94
CA ALA A 74 -29.40 -32.73 15.02
C ALA A 74 -29.66 -33.39 16.40
N LEU A 75 -29.62 -32.62 17.49
CA LEU A 75 -30.03 -33.12 18.81
C LEU A 75 -31.54 -33.39 18.90
N ALA A 76 -32.36 -32.62 18.22
CA ALA A 76 -33.80 -32.76 18.23
C ALA A 76 -34.33 -33.92 17.33
N ILE A 77 -33.64 -34.23 16.24
CA ILE A 77 -34.08 -35.20 15.24
C ILE A 77 -34.25 -36.62 15.84
N GLY A 78 -33.42 -37.01 16.81
CA GLY A 78 -33.48 -38.31 17.46
C GLY A 78 -34.76 -38.59 18.26
N PHE A 79 -35.65 -37.59 18.43
CA PHE A 79 -36.97 -37.74 19.04
C PHE A 79 -38.11 -37.85 18.03
N LEU A 80 -37.80 -37.78 16.72
CA LEU A 80 -38.79 -37.97 15.65
C LEU A 80 -39.04 -39.44 15.39
N PRO A 81 -40.27 -39.85 15.07
CA PRO A 81 -40.57 -41.24 14.72
C PRO A 81 -39.77 -41.68 13.49
N GLY A 82 -39.09 -42.82 13.60
CA GLY A 82 -38.32 -43.41 12.49
C GLY A 82 -36.96 -42.75 12.24
N ALA A 83 -36.52 -41.81 13.07
CA ALA A 83 -35.19 -41.17 12.96
C ALA A 83 -34.13 -41.93 13.80
N GLU A 84 -32.91 -41.97 13.28
CA GLU A 84 -31.75 -42.38 14.03
C GLU A 84 -31.26 -41.21 14.92
N THR A 85 -30.58 -41.52 16.02
CA THR A 85 -30.02 -40.51 16.92
C THR A 85 -28.72 -39.92 16.35
N GLU A 86 -28.68 -38.60 16.19
CA GLU A 86 -27.53 -37.87 15.63
C GLU A 86 -26.75 -37.05 16.71
N PHE A 87 -26.84 -37.51 17.99
CA PHE A 87 -26.26 -36.76 19.11
C PHE A 87 -24.74 -36.64 19.04
N ALA A 88 -24.07 -37.73 18.66
CA ALA A 88 -22.62 -37.75 18.46
C ALA A 88 -22.18 -36.77 17.35
N GLU A 89 -22.97 -36.72 16.27
CA GLU A 89 -22.71 -35.81 15.15
C GLU A 89 -22.86 -34.36 15.54
N ALA A 90 -23.88 -34.01 16.33
CA ALA A 90 -24.07 -32.65 16.81
C ALA A 90 -22.87 -32.14 17.61
N VAL A 91 -22.34 -32.97 18.55
CA VAL A 91 -21.14 -32.63 19.32
C VAL A 91 -19.90 -32.55 18.42
N PHE A 92 -19.77 -33.46 17.47
CA PHE A 92 -18.65 -33.50 16.54
C PHE A 92 -18.63 -32.25 15.63
N VAL A 93 -19.78 -31.84 15.10
CA VAL A 93 -19.90 -30.62 14.29
C VAL A 93 -19.43 -29.40 15.07
N MET A 94 -19.91 -29.24 16.29
CA MET A 94 -19.53 -28.13 17.17
C MET A 94 -18.04 -28.16 17.53
N LEU A 95 -17.49 -29.37 17.78
CA LEU A 95 -16.07 -29.57 18.06
C LEU A 95 -15.20 -29.13 16.88
N PHE A 96 -15.52 -29.59 15.67
CA PHE A 96 -14.76 -29.22 14.46
C PHE A 96 -14.90 -27.76 14.10
N PHE A 97 -16.07 -27.16 14.34
CA PHE A 97 -16.26 -25.72 14.19
C PHE A 97 -15.28 -24.95 15.10
N GLN A 98 -15.18 -25.34 16.38
CA GLN A 98 -14.21 -24.74 17.29
C GLN A 98 -12.74 -25.00 16.93
N VAL A 99 -12.44 -26.11 16.30
CA VAL A 99 -11.09 -26.37 15.70
C VAL A 99 -10.86 -25.38 14.55
N GLY A 100 -11.85 -25.16 13.68
CA GLY A 100 -11.81 -24.17 12.61
C GLY A 100 -11.51 -22.77 13.13
N GLU A 101 -12.26 -22.31 14.13
CA GLU A 101 -12.06 -21.02 14.81
C GLU A 101 -10.67 -20.89 15.48
N LEU A 102 -10.16 -21.98 16.06
CA LEU A 102 -8.80 -21.98 16.61
C LEU A 102 -7.74 -21.74 15.52
N PHE A 103 -7.88 -22.39 14.36
CA PHE A 103 -7.00 -22.18 13.21
C PHE A 103 -7.14 -20.78 12.63
N GLU A 104 -8.36 -20.24 12.57
CA GLU A 104 -8.63 -18.88 12.14
C GLU A 104 -7.91 -17.87 13.02
N GLY A 105 -8.12 -17.92 14.33
CA GLY A 105 -7.46 -17.03 15.28
C GLY A 105 -5.94 -17.14 15.25
N TYR A 106 -5.38 -18.35 14.97
CA TYR A 106 -3.95 -18.56 14.78
C TYR A 106 -3.45 -17.89 13.49
N ALA A 107 -4.16 -18.05 12.39
CA ALA A 107 -3.80 -17.50 11.09
C ALA A 107 -3.92 -15.96 11.08
N GLU A 108 -4.99 -15.42 11.65
CA GLU A 108 -5.20 -13.98 11.84
C GLU A 108 -4.11 -13.38 12.74
N GLY A 109 -3.83 -14.02 13.87
CA GLY A 109 -2.76 -13.61 14.77
C GLY A 109 -1.38 -13.63 14.13
N ASN A 110 -1.05 -14.61 13.27
CA ASN A 110 0.20 -14.65 12.53
C ASN A 110 0.25 -13.60 11.41
N SER A 111 -0.85 -13.35 10.73
CA SER A 111 -0.92 -12.30 9.72
C SER A 111 -0.75 -10.92 10.34
N LYS A 112 -1.43 -10.64 11.45
CA LYS A 112 -1.26 -9.40 12.24
C LYS A 112 0.15 -9.29 12.82
N ARG A 113 0.79 -10.40 13.25
CA ARG A 113 2.20 -10.42 13.68
C ARG A 113 3.18 -10.15 12.54
N SER A 114 2.86 -10.51 11.32
CA SER A 114 3.71 -10.19 10.16
C SER A 114 3.73 -8.68 9.88
N ILE A 115 2.62 -8.01 10.14
CA ILE A 115 2.53 -6.55 10.18
C ILE A 115 3.22 -6.00 11.45
N SER A 116 3.14 -6.69 12.58
CA SER A 116 3.78 -6.29 13.84
C SER A 116 5.32 -6.45 13.84
N HIS A 117 5.93 -7.10 12.84
CA HIS A 117 7.37 -6.92 12.59
C HIS A 117 7.74 -5.48 12.24
N LEU A 118 6.80 -4.73 11.63
CA LEU A 118 6.93 -3.27 11.49
C LEU A 118 6.73 -2.55 12.84
N MET A 119 5.87 -3.06 13.72
CA MET A 119 5.75 -2.55 15.09
C MET A 119 7.01 -2.85 15.93
N ALA A 120 7.78 -3.90 15.60
CA ALA A 120 9.07 -4.16 16.22
C ALA A 120 10.14 -3.10 15.89
N ILE A 121 9.87 -2.20 14.94
CA ILE A 121 10.71 -1.02 14.64
C ILE A 121 10.57 0.03 15.75
N ARG A 122 9.44 0.07 16.47
CA ARG A 122 9.20 1.02 17.55
C ARG A 122 10.28 0.89 18.63
N PRO A 123 10.99 1.98 18.97
CA PRO A 123 11.90 2.01 20.11
C PRO A 123 11.11 2.11 21.41
N ASP A 124 11.54 1.38 22.42
CA ASP A 124 10.88 1.37 23.72
C ASP A 124 11.37 2.53 24.60
N THR A 125 12.62 2.96 24.41
CA THR A 125 13.28 4.00 25.20
C THR A 125 14.15 4.92 24.31
N ALA A 126 14.42 6.12 24.81
CA ALA A 126 15.36 7.08 24.23
C ALA A 126 16.36 7.51 25.29
N GLU A 127 17.65 7.55 24.93
CA GLU A 127 18.70 8.13 25.78
C GLU A 127 18.87 9.60 25.41
N VAL A 128 18.49 10.50 26.32
CA VAL A 128 18.54 11.95 26.13
C VAL A 128 19.65 12.57 26.98
N LYS A 129 20.49 13.37 26.35
CA LYS A 129 21.58 14.11 27.03
C LYS A 129 21.02 15.44 27.52
N ARG A 130 20.90 15.59 28.85
CA ARG A 130 20.48 16.83 29.52
C ARG A 130 21.66 17.34 30.39
N GLY A 131 22.40 18.31 29.88
CA GLY A 131 23.65 18.74 30.48
C GLY A 131 24.76 17.70 30.30
N GLU A 132 25.36 17.22 31.39
CA GLU A 132 26.38 16.16 31.37
C GLU A 132 25.79 14.76 31.61
N GLU A 133 24.52 14.66 31.98
CA GLU A 133 23.86 13.38 32.28
C GLU A 133 23.11 12.85 31.07
N VAL A 134 23.13 11.52 30.88
CA VAL A 134 22.33 10.80 29.91
C VAL A 134 21.21 10.10 30.67
N LEU A 135 19.97 10.47 30.35
CA LEU A 135 18.75 9.97 30.98
C LEU A 135 18.00 9.07 30.00
N THR A 136 17.57 7.90 30.48
CA THR A 136 16.69 7.02 29.73
C THR A 136 15.25 7.45 29.99
N VAL A 137 14.56 7.86 28.93
CA VAL A 137 13.15 8.34 28.98
C VAL A 137 12.29 7.62 27.94
N ALA A 138 10.97 7.75 28.03
CA ALA A 138 10.10 7.32 26.97
C ALA A 138 10.28 8.23 25.72
N PRO A 139 10.23 7.68 24.49
CA PRO A 139 10.40 8.50 23.27
C PRO A 139 9.41 9.68 23.18
N ASP A 140 8.20 9.52 23.75
CA ASP A 140 7.16 10.55 23.78
C ASP A 140 7.52 11.77 24.66
N GLU A 141 8.48 11.61 25.58
CA GLU A 141 8.93 12.67 26.50
C GLU A 141 10.06 13.53 25.93
N VAL A 142 10.61 13.12 24.79
CA VAL A 142 11.73 13.82 24.12
C VAL A 142 11.18 15.00 23.30
N LYS A 143 11.72 16.18 23.55
CA LYS A 143 11.35 17.41 22.83
C LYS A 143 12.19 17.62 21.59
N VAL A 144 11.60 18.33 20.62
CA VAL A 144 12.32 18.76 19.41
C VAL A 144 13.51 19.66 19.83
N GLY A 145 14.69 19.38 19.27
CA GLY A 145 15.94 20.10 19.54
C GLY A 145 16.77 19.51 20.69
N GLU A 146 16.26 18.53 21.46
CA GLU A 146 17.06 17.80 22.45
C GLU A 146 18.07 16.88 21.76
N THR A 147 19.20 16.64 22.42
CA THR A 147 20.24 15.73 21.93
C THR A 147 19.98 14.34 22.47
N ILE A 148 19.85 13.36 21.57
CA ILE A 148 19.76 11.94 21.90
C ILE A 148 21.09 11.24 21.61
N VAL A 149 21.37 10.20 22.38
CA VAL A 149 22.56 9.35 22.22
C VAL A 149 22.10 7.98 21.73
N VAL A 150 22.69 7.49 20.64
CA VAL A 150 22.34 6.20 20.06
C VAL A 150 23.57 5.30 20.06
N ALA A 151 23.59 4.34 20.95
CA ALA A 151 24.68 3.36 21.07
C ALA A 151 24.65 2.32 19.95
N PRO A 152 25.77 1.64 19.64
CA PRO A 152 25.78 0.48 18.74
C PRO A 152 24.80 -0.61 19.21
N GLY A 153 24.02 -1.16 18.27
CA GLY A 153 22.94 -2.12 18.54
C GLY A 153 21.60 -1.48 18.94
N ALA A 154 21.58 -0.20 19.30
CA ALA A 154 20.35 0.51 19.66
C ALA A 154 19.56 0.95 18.41
N LYS A 155 18.23 1.04 18.56
CA LYS A 155 17.35 1.66 17.57
C LYS A 155 17.35 3.17 17.73
N VAL A 156 17.37 3.88 16.62
CA VAL A 156 17.21 5.34 16.61
C VAL A 156 15.79 5.69 17.07
N PRO A 157 15.61 6.40 18.19
CA PRO A 157 14.28 6.60 18.77
C PRO A 157 13.46 7.68 18.08
N LEU A 158 14.08 8.74 17.58
CA LEU A 158 13.42 9.87 16.91
C LEU A 158 14.21 10.29 15.68
N ASP A 159 13.51 10.95 14.75
CA ASP A 159 14.15 11.57 13.58
C ASP A 159 15.06 12.72 14.03
N GLY A 160 16.26 12.81 13.46
CA GLY A 160 17.22 13.83 13.86
C GLY A 160 18.37 14.01 12.87
N VAL A 161 19.25 14.95 13.21
CA VAL A 161 20.50 15.24 12.49
C VAL A 161 21.67 14.85 13.37
N VAL A 162 22.65 14.13 12.81
CA VAL A 162 23.88 13.74 13.51
C VAL A 162 24.69 14.99 13.85
N THR A 163 24.95 15.21 15.14
CA THR A 163 25.76 16.34 15.64
C THR A 163 27.18 15.90 16.01
N LYS A 164 27.35 14.60 16.34
CA LYS A 164 28.68 14.06 16.69
C LYS A 164 28.71 12.55 16.44
N GLY A 165 29.85 12.06 15.96
CA GLY A 165 30.09 10.65 15.67
C GLY A 165 29.91 10.30 14.20
N SER A 166 30.26 9.06 13.87
CA SER A 166 30.01 8.44 12.57
C SER A 166 29.67 6.97 12.78
N SER A 167 28.80 6.40 11.97
CA SER A 167 28.39 5.00 12.09
C SER A 167 27.81 4.48 10.79
N ALA A 168 27.61 3.15 10.72
CA ALA A 168 26.78 2.49 9.72
C ALA A 168 25.41 2.17 10.32
N LEU A 169 24.35 2.46 9.61
CA LEU A 169 22.96 2.21 10.01
C LEU A 169 22.36 1.05 9.22
N ASN A 170 21.75 0.13 9.91
CA ASN A 170 20.89 -0.88 9.28
C ASN A 170 19.50 -0.30 9.06
N THR A 171 19.13 -0.12 7.80
CA THR A 171 17.86 0.44 7.36
C THR A 171 16.88 -0.61 6.83
N VAL A 172 17.25 -1.90 6.88
CA VAL A 172 16.46 -3.03 6.31
C VAL A 172 15.00 -2.99 6.73
N ALA A 173 14.73 -2.65 7.99
CA ALA A 173 13.38 -2.62 8.53
C ALA A 173 12.51 -1.48 7.96
N LEU A 174 13.15 -0.40 7.48
CA LEU A 174 12.47 0.75 6.87
C LEU A 174 12.44 0.65 5.34
N THR A 175 13.61 0.44 4.73
CA THR A 175 13.75 0.52 3.27
C THR A 175 13.79 -0.84 2.58
N GLY A 176 13.97 -1.93 3.33
CA GLY A 176 14.18 -3.27 2.76
C GLY A 176 15.58 -3.48 2.16
N GLU A 177 16.47 -2.49 2.20
CA GLU A 177 17.83 -2.58 1.69
C GLU A 177 18.75 -3.30 2.66
N SER A 178 19.43 -4.36 2.18
CA SER A 178 20.36 -5.15 3.00
C SER A 178 21.73 -4.47 3.22
N ARG A 179 22.04 -3.42 2.45
CA ARG A 179 23.31 -2.70 2.57
C ARG A 179 23.20 -1.64 3.66
N PRO A 180 24.08 -1.64 4.67
CA PRO A 180 24.12 -0.58 5.66
C PRO A 180 24.40 0.79 5.01
N ARG A 181 23.79 1.84 5.57
CA ARG A 181 24.02 3.23 5.15
C ARG A 181 25.02 3.88 6.12
N ASP A 182 26.12 4.36 5.58
CA ASP A 182 27.08 5.14 6.37
C ASP A 182 26.52 6.55 6.64
N VAL A 183 26.73 7.04 7.87
CA VAL A 183 26.30 8.37 8.31
C VAL A 183 27.40 9.09 9.09
N THR A 184 27.48 10.39 8.87
CA THR A 184 28.45 11.32 9.46
C THR A 184 27.76 12.56 10.01
N VAL A 185 28.52 13.45 10.63
CA VAL A 185 28.00 14.73 11.17
C VAL A 185 27.35 15.55 10.05
N GLY A 186 26.11 16.00 10.30
CA GLY A 186 25.28 16.73 9.34
C GLY A 186 24.25 15.88 8.62
N ASP A 187 24.38 14.56 8.63
CA ASP A 187 23.41 13.66 7.97
C ASP A 187 22.11 13.56 8.76
N THR A 188 20.98 13.49 8.02
CA THR A 188 19.67 13.18 8.59
C THR A 188 19.48 11.69 8.77
N VAL A 189 18.98 11.30 9.92
CA VAL A 189 18.69 9.92 10.30
C VAL A 189 17.23 9.79 10.72
N ALA A 190 16.55 8.79 10.14
CA ALA A 190 15.17 8.45 10.48
C ALA A 190 15.11 7.55 11.73
N SER A 191 14.06 7.71 12.50
CA SER A 191 13.71 6.79 13.60
C SER A 191 13.46 5.37 13.06
N GLY A 192 13.80 4.35 13.88
CA GLY A 192 13.64 2.94 13.54
C GLY A 192 14.82 2.29 12.84
N CYS A 193 15.82 3.03 12.38
CA CYS A 193 17.11 2.47 11.98
C CYS A 193 17.84 1.84 13.17
N VAL A 194 18.65 0.80 12.94
CA VAL A 194 19.50 0.22 13.97
C VAL A 194 20.93 0.70 13.77
N ASN A 195 21.50 1.31 14.78
CA ASN A 195 22.89 1.74 14.78
C ASN A 195 23.83 0.53 14.89
N LEU A 196 24.85 0.40 14.03
CA LEU A 196 25.70 -0.81 13.97
C LEU A 196 27.07 -0.65 14.64
N THR A 197 27.77 0.47 14.45
CA THR A 197 29.21 0.55 14.75
C THR A 197 29.61 1.61 15.75
N GLY A 198 29.33 2.88 15.50
CA GLY A 198 29.76 4.01 16.32
C GLY A 198 28.66 4.57 17.21
N VAL A 199 29.01 5.26 18.28
CA VAL A 199 28.03 6.04 19.07
C VAL A 199 27.69 7.31 18.31
N LEU A 200 26.41 7.60 18.15
CA LEU A 200 25.90 8.80 17.51
C LEU A 200 25.26 9.73 18.54
N GLU A 201 25.63 11.01 18.56
CA GLU A 201 24.84 12.06 19.18
C GLU A 201 24.01 12.75 18.07
N MET A 202 22.71 12.84 18.24
CA MET A 202 21.79 13.38 17.25
C MET A 202 20.89 14.43 17.89
N ARG A 203 20.65 15.52 17.18
CA ARG A 203 19.65 16.52 17.58
C ARG A 203 18.30 16.18 16.94
N THR A 204 17.28 16.01 17.76
CA THR A 204 15.95 15.67 17.33
C THR A 204 15.31 16.78 16.48
N THR A 205 14.68 16.40 15.38
CA THR A 205 14.00 17.32 14.45
C THR A 205 12.47 17.26 14.54
N ARG A 206 11.93 16.18 15.09
CA ARG A 206 10.48 15.93 15.22
C ARG A 206 10.17 15.33 16.58
N CYS A 207 8.92 15.52 17.04
CA CYS A 207 8.39 14.79 18.19
C CYS A 207 8.07 13.34 17.80
N PHE A 208 7.91 12.44 18.78
CA PHE A 208 7.71 11.02 18.53
C PHE A 208 6.46 10.74 17.68
N GLY A 209 5.33 11.41 17.95
CA GLY A 209 4.09 11.23 17.18
C GLY A 209 4.20 11.59 15.70
N GLU A 210 5.15 12.47 15.36
CA GLU A 210 5.44 12.91 13.98
C GLU A 210 6.66 12.19 13.38
N SER A 211 7.28 11.27 14.12
CA SER A 211 8.46 10.52 13.68
C SER A 211 8.12 9.56 12.53
N THR A 212 9.13 9.22 11.74
CA THR A 212 9.01 8.28 10.61
C THR A 212 8.41 6.94 11.07
N VAL A 213 8.84 6.40 12.20
CA VAL A 213 8.30 5.16 12.77
C VAL A 213 6.83 5.30 13.12
N SER A 214 6.42 6.38 13.81
CA SER A 214 5.01 6.58 14.20
C SER A 214 4.10 6.70 12.99
N LYS A 215 4.55 7.37 11.94
CA LYS A 215 3.81 7.46 10.67
C LYS A 215 3.67 6.11 9.98
N ILE A 216 4.74 5.32 9.89
CA ILE A 216 4.69 3.98 9.32
C ILE A 216 3.69 3.10 10.09
N ILE A 217 3.72 3.13 11.42
CA ILE A 217 2.79 2.37 12.26
C ILE A 217 1.35 2.81 12.00
N SER A 218 1.06 4.11 11.97
CA SER A 218 -0.29 4.63 11.72
C SER A 218 -0.82 4.28 10.32
N LEU A 219 0.04 4.25 9.30
CA LEU A 219 -0.31 3.81 7.94
C LEU A 219 -0.71 2.34 7.90
N VAL A 220 0.04 1.51 8.61
CA VAL A 220 -0.23 0.06 8.72
C VAL A 220 -1.52 -0.20 9.48
N GLU A 221 -1.75 0.50 10.60
CA GLU A 221 -3.00 0.39 11.37
C GLU A 221 -4.23 0.89 10.59
N SER A 222 -4.06 1.92 9.76
CA SER A 222 -5.14 2.44 8.93
C SER A 222 -5.49 1.55 7.73
N ALA A 223 -4.60 0.62 7.35
CA ALA A 223 -4.83 -0.32 6.25
C ALA A 223 -6.06 -1.21 6.47
N ASP A 224 -6.39 -1.53 7.71
CA ASP A 224 -7.60 -2.29 8.09
C ASP A 224 -8.91 -1.58 7.73
N LYS A 225 -8.90 -0.24 7.62
CA LYS A 225 -10.12 0.54 7.37
C LYS A 225 -10.53 0.56 5.89
N ASN A 226 -9.59 0.34 4.99
CA ASN A 226 -9.80 0.43 3.54
C ASN A 226 -9.91 -0.97 2.91
N LYS A 227 -11.12 -1.57 3.01
CA LYS A 227 -11.40 -2.91 2.48
C LYS A 227 -11.34 -2.95 0.95
N SER A 228 -10.75 -4.02 0.39
CA SER A 228 -10.75 -4.30 -1.04
C SER A 228 -12.15 -4.51 -1.60
N ARG A 229 -12.29 -4.40 -2.93
CA ARG A 229 -13.55 -4.75 -3.62
C ARG A 229 -13.91 -6.22 -3.41
N SER A 230 -12.92 -7.09 -3.39
CA SER A 230 -13.08 -8.52 -3.15
C SER A 230 -13.61 -8.78 -1.75
N GLU A 231 -13.07 -8.11 -0.72
CA GLU A 231 -13.56 -8.19 0.67
C GLU A 231 -14.95 -7.60 0.83
N ALA A 232 -15.20 -6.41 0.23
CA ALA A 232 -16.52 -5.80 0.22
C ALA A 232 -17.55 -6.64 -0.52
N PHE A 233 -17.17 -7.32 -1.61
CA PHE A 233 -18.02 -8.26 -2.33
C PHE A 233 -18.37 -9.46 -1.45
N ILE A 234 -17.40 -10.08 -0.77
CA ILE A 234 -17.62 -11.24 0.09
C ILE A 234 -18.55 -10.88 1.25
N THR A 235 -18.34 -9.74 1.91
CA THR A 235 -19.23 -9.27 2.97
C THR A 235 -20.67 -9.06 2.45
N ARG A 236 -20.81 -8.48 1.28
CA ARG A 236 -22.12 -8.28 0.64
C ARG A 236 -22.75 -9.60 0.18
N PHE A 237 -21.94 -10.50 -0.37
CA PHE A 237 -22.35 -11.83 -0.77
C PHE A 237 -22.87 -12.64 0.41
N ALA A 238 -22.12 -12.69 1.52
CA ALA A 238 -22.55 -13.39 2.73
C ALA A 238 -23.92 -12.91 3.24
N ARG A 239 -24.13 -11.58 3.28
CA ARG A 239 -25.39 -10.96 3.71
C ARG A 239 -26.60 -11.36 2.88
N VAL A 240 -26.43 -11.63 1.58
CA VAL A 240 -27.51 -12.05 0.67
C VAL A 240 -27.61 -13.58 0.61
N TYR A 241 -26.47 -14.26 0.59
CA TYR A 241 -26.36 -15.70 0.45
C TYR A 241 -26.97 -16.43 1.64
N THR A 242 -26.66 -16.03 2.87
CA THR A 242 -27.10 -16.74 4.09
C THR A 242 -28.63 -16.81 4.22
N PRO A 243 -29.40 -15.72 4.07
CA PRO A 243 -30.87 -15.83 4.05
C PRO A 243 -31.42 -16.79 2.98
N ILE A 244 -30.85 -16.72 1.76
CA ILE A 244 -31.28 -17.60 0.67
C ILE A 244 -31.06 -19.06 1.06
N VAL A 245 -29.91 -19.38 1.63
CA VAL A 245 -29.59 -20.74 2.08
C VAL A 245 -30.53 -21.21 3.16
N VAL A 246 -30.85 -20.38 4.15
CA VAL A 246 -31.83 -20.73 5.22
C VAL A 246 -33.20 -21.02 4.64
N PHE A 247 -33.70 -20.18 3.72
CA PHE A 247 -34.98 -20.43 3.07
C PHE A 247 -34.96 -21.70 2.22
N LEU A 248 -33.86 -22.01 1.52
CA LEU A 248 -33.71 -23.25 0.77
C LEU A 248 -33.65 -24.47 1.69
N ALA A 249 -32.97 -24.39 2.83
CA ALA A 249 -32.93 -25.44 3.83
C ALA A 249 -34.33 -25.71 4.42
N LEU A 250 -35.09 -24.66 4.74
CA LEU A 250 -36.48 -24.80 5.17
C LEU A 250 -37.37 -25.43 4.07
N ALA A 251 -37.22 -24.98 2.83
CA ALA A 251 -37.92 -25.57 1.72
C ALA A 251 -37.58 -27.07 1.54
N LEU A 252 -36.28 -27.42 1.68
CA LEU A 252 -35.82 -28.81 1.62
C LEU A 252 -36.34 -29.67 2.78
N ALA A 253 -36.53 -29.09 3.98
CA ALA A 253 -37.08 -29.79 5.13
C ALA A 253 -38.58 -30.08 5.00
N PHE A 254 -39.38 -29.13 4.42
CA PHE A 254 -40.83 -29.17 4.50
C PHE A 254 -41.52 -29.55 3.18
N LEU A 255 -40.94 -29.24 2.00
CA LEU A 255 -41.63 -29.49 0.70
C LEU A 255 -41.53 -30.96 0.23
N PRO A 256 -40.34 -31.61 0.20
CA PRO A 256 -40.22 -32.96 -0.32
C PRO A 256 -40.98 -34.02 0.49
N PRO A 257 -41.12 -33.93 1.85
CA PRO A 257 -41.95 -34.87 2.60
C PRO A 257 -43.41 -34.93 2.15
N LEU A 258 -43.95 -33.84 1.56
CA LEU A 258 -45.30 -33.81 1.03
C LEU A 258 -45.53 -34.80 -0.13
N PHE A 259 -44.45 -35.22 -0.79
CA PHE A 259 -44.48 -36.12 -1.95
C PHE A 259 -43.86 -37.49 -1.66
N ALA A 260 -43.58 -37.80 -0.36
CA ALA A 260 -42.97 -39.05 0.05
C ALA A 260 -43.98 -40.19 0.10
N ASP A 261 -43.63 -41.37 -0.44
CA ASP A 261 -44.50 -42.54 -0.56
C ASP A 261 -44.90 -43.23 0.77
N GLY A 262 -44.29 -42.86 1.92
CA GLY A 262 -44.53 -43.41 3.25
C GLY A 262 -45.36 -42.52 4.19
N GLY A 263 -45.80 -41.36 3.71
CA GLY A 263 -46.48 -40.34 4.53
C GLY A 263 -45.51 -39.25 5.03
N TYR A 264 -46.11 -38.12 5.40
CA TYR A 264 -45.34 -36.91 5.78
C TYR A 264 -44.38 -37.17 6.97
N ALA A 265 -44.84 -37.90 7.97
CA ALA A 265 -44.06 -38.10 9.21
C ALA A 265 -42.77 -38.92 8.97
N ASP A 266 -42.85 -39.98 8.16
CA ASP A 266 -41.70 -40.84 7.83
C ASP A 266 -40.72 -40.14 6.89
N GLY A 267 -41.22 -39.36 5.96
CA GLY A 267 -40.39 -38.54 5.07
C GLY A 267 -39.70 -37.38 5.75
N PHE A 268 -40.38 -36.74 6.72
CA PHE A 268 -39.94 -35.49 7.35
C PHE A 268 -38.57 -35.63 8.06
N ALA A 269 -38.38 -36.71 8.83
CA ALA A 269 -37.13 -36.93 9.55
C ALA A 269 -35.91 -37.00 8.59
N THR A 270 -36.06 -37.75 7.48
CA THR A 270 -35.02 -37.88 6.46
C THR A 270 -34.70 -36.56 5.76
N TRP A 271 -35.75 -35.81 5.37
CA TRP A 271 -35.54 -34.52 4.69
C TRP A 271 -35.05 -33.42 5.64
N LEU A 272 -35.47 -33.45 6.89
CA LEU A 272 -34.92 -32.55 7.91
C LEU A 272 -33.43 -32.80 8.13
N HIS A 273 -33.01 -34.07 8.21
CA HIS A 273 -31.56 -34.41 8.31
C HIS A 273 -30.79 -33.87 7.08
N ARG A 274 -31.29 -34.07 5.87
CA ARG A 274 -30.66 -33.51 4.66
C ARG A 274 -30.63 -31.99 4.66
N ALA A 275 -31.64 -31.33 5.17
CA ALA A 275 -31.70 -29.87 5.31
C ALA A 275 -30.70 -29.36 6.33
N LEU A 276 -30.46 -30.08 7.43
CA LEU A 276 -29.44 -29.74 8.43
C LEU A 276 -28.04 -29.89 7.85
N ILE A 277 -27.74 -30.99 7.12
CA ILE A 277 -26.49 -31.16 6.39
C ILE A 277 -26.27 -30.00 5.39
N PHE A 278 -27.34 -29.68 4.60
CA PHE A 278 -27.31 -28.57 3.65
C PHE A 278 -26.98 -27.26 4.33
N LEU A 279 -27.52 -26.99 5.53
CA LEU A 279 -27.27 -25.78 6.31
C LEU A 279 -25.80 -25.69 6.75
N VAL A 280 -25.22 -26.76 7.31
CA VAL A 280 -23.83 -26.83 7.74
C VAL A 280 -22.86 -26.56 6.59
N VAL A 281 -23.04 -27.25 5.46
CA VAL A 281 -22.15 -27.10 4.28
C VAL A 281 -22.20 -25.69 3.70
N SER A 282 -23.34 -25.01 3.87
CA SER A 282 -23.57 -23.70 3.26
C SER A 282 -22.86 -22.53 3.94
N CYS A 283 -22.20 -22.73 5.12
CA CYS A 283 -21.42 -21.65 5.75
C CYS A 283 -20.30 -21.16 4.81
N PRO A 284 -20.19 -19.87 4.47
CA PRO A 284 -19.11 -19.37 3.62
C PRO A 284 -17.78 -19.15 4.36
N CYS A 285 -17.53 -19.86 5.50
CA CYS A 285 -16.41 -19.64 6.42
C CYS A 285 -15.05 -19.57 5.72
N ALA A 286 -14.75 -20.51 4.83
CA ALA A 286 -13.50 -20.53 4.07
C ALA A 286 -13.26 -19.25 3.24
N LEU A 287 -14.32 -18.62 2.72
CA LEU A 287 -14.24 -17.39 1.92
C LEU A 287 -14.04 -16.17 2.81
N VAL A 288 -14.82 -16.08 3.87
CA VAL A 288 -14.82 -14.93 4.80
C VAL A 288 -13.45 -14.79 5.46
N ILE A 289 -12.78 -15.90 5.75
CA ILE A 289 -11.46 -15.93 6.43
C ILE A 289 -10.31 -15.79 5.45
N SER A 290 -10.28 -16.63 4.40
CA SER A 290 -9.09 -16.77 3.57
C SER A 290 -8.80 -15.55 2.69
N VAL A 291 -9.83 -14.79 2.30
CA VAL A 291 -9.62 -13.64 1.41
C VAL A 291 -9.00 -12.45 2.14
N PRO A 292 -9.53 -11.96 3.27
CA PRO A 292 -8.84 -10.93 4.05
C PRO A 292 -7.41 -11.33 4.42
N LEU A 293 -7.23 -12.59 4.88
CA LEU A 293 -5.91 -13.13 5.21
C LEU A 293 -4.93 -13.07 4.03
N THR A 294 -5.40 -13.34 2.81
CA THR A 294 -4.58 -13.24 1.59
C THR A 294 -4.14 -11.80 1.33
N PHE A 295 -5.03 -10.82 1.50
CA PHE A 295 -4.71 -9.40 1.34
C PHE A 295 -3.72 -8.91 2.41
N PHE A 296 -3.93 -9.28 3.67
CA PHE A 296 -2.98 -8.96 4.75
C PHE A 296 -1.60 -9.58 4.49
N GLY A 297 -1.58 -10.82 3.99
CA GLY A 297 -0.33 -11.46 3.55
C GLY A 297 0.36 -10.71 2.43
N GLY A 298 -0.40 -10.18 1.45
CA GLY A 298 0.09 -9.36 0.35
C GLY A 298 0.66 -8.01 0.81
N ILE A 299 -0.04 -7.30 1.70
CA ILE A 299 0.41 -6.04 2.31
C ILE A 299 1.69 -6.28 3.11
N GLY A 300 1.73 -7.32 3.96
CA GLY A 300 2.92 -7.69 4.72
C GLY A 300 4.09 -8.11 3.83
N GLY A 301 3.83 -8.79 2.70
CA GLY A 301 4.82 -9.12 1.68
C GLY A 301 5.39 -7.88 0.99
N ALA A 302 4.55 -6.90 0.64
CA ALA A 302 4.96 -5.62 0.06
C ALA A 302 5.86 -4.84 1.03
N SER A 303 5.46 -4.76 2.30
CA SER A 303 6.21 -4.05 3.33
C SER A 303 7.63 -4.58 3.53
N ARG A 304 7.87 -5.90 3.40
CA ARG A 304 9.22 -6.49 3.43
C ARG A 304 10.13 -6.03 2.28
N HIS A 305 9.55 -5.49 1.22
CA HIS A 305 10.28 -4.91 0.09
C HIS A 305 10.37 -3.38 0.18
N GLY A 306 10.08 -2.79 1.35
CA GLY A 306 10.05 -1.35 1.53
C GLY A 306 8.87 -0.66 0.81
N ILE A 307 7.79 -1.39 0.54
CA ILE A 307 6.60 -0.89 -0.14
C ILE A 307 5.44 -0.89 0.86
N LEU A 308 5.00 0.28 1.29
CA LEU A 308 3.87 0.43 2.21
C LEU A 308 2.59 0.65 1.42
N VAL A 309 1.59 -0.16 1.67
CA VAL A 309 0.26 -0.08 1.03
C VAL A 309 -0.79 0.23 2.09
N LYS A 310 -1.52 1.33 1.93
CA LYS A 310 -2.48 1.85 2.91
C LYS A 310 -3.82 1.11 3.00
N GLY A 311 -4.02 0.07 2.19
CA GLY A 311 -5.24 -0.71 2.24
C GLY A 311 -5.33 -1.79 1.18
N SER A 312 -6.18 -2.78 1.43
CA SER A 312 -6.37 -3.91 0.51
C SER A 312 -7.03 -3.49 -0.82
N ASN A 313 -7.82 -2.39 -0.82
CA ASN A 313 -8.37 -1.80 -2.05
C ASN A 313 -7.28 -1.35 -3.03
N TYR A 314 -6.12 -0.90 -2.54
CA TYR A 314 -5.00 -0.50 -3.37
C TYR A 314 -4.23 -1.68 -3.95
N ILE A 315 -4.26 -2.86 -3.30
CA ILE A 315 -3.78 -4.11 -3.90
C ILE A 315 -4.64 -4.46 -5.14
N ASP A 316 -5.96 -4.35 -5.05
CA ASP A 316 -6.85 -4.56 -6.21
C ASP A 316 -6.54 -3.57 -7.35
N ALA A 317 -6.33 -2.30 -7.04
CA ALA A 317 -6.03 -1.26 -8.01
C ALA A 317 -4.64 -1.46 -8.66
N LEU A 318 -3.59 -1.76 -7.86
CA LEU A 318 -2.23 -2.08 -8.34
C LEU A 318 -2.22 -3.28 -9.28
N ALA A 319 -2.98 -4.34 -8.96
CA ALA A 319 -3.05 -5.53 -9.82
C ALA A 319 -3.64 -5.22 -11.21
N ASN A 320 -4.53 -4.22 -11.29
CA ASN A 320 -5.26 -3.83 -12.49
C ASN A 320 -4.71 -2.59 -13.21
N ILE A 321 -3.52 -2.12 -12.86
CA ILE A 321 -2.90 -0.94 -13.49
C ILE A 321 -2.78 -1.15 -15.00
N GLY A 322 -3.26 -0.15 -15.75
CA GLY A 322 -3.13 -0.04 -17.20
C GLY A 322 -2.24 1.11 -17.64
N THR A 323 -2.30 2.21 -16.91
CA THR A 323 -1.52 3.42 -17.18
C THR A 323 -0.74 3.84 -15.95
N VAL A 324 0.56 4.13 -16.11
CA VAL A 324 1.40 4.70 -15.05
C VAL A 324 1.87 6.07 -15.49
N VAL A 325 1.59 7.08 -14.70
CA VAL A 325 1.96 8.46 -14.92
C VAL A 325 3.04 8.84 -13.92
N PHE A 326 4.14 9.41 -14.38
CA PHE A 326 5.28 9.80 -13.58
C PHE A 326 5.42 11.32 -13.55
N ASP A 327 5.70 11.88 -12.38
CA ASP A 327 6.42 13.13 -12.35
C ASP A 327 7.87 12.93 -12.77
N LYS A 328 8.54 13.96 -13.29
CA LYS A 328 9.95 13.86 -13.65
C LYS A 328 10.86 14.04 -12.44
N THR A 329 10.77 15.22 -11.82
CA THR A 329 11.72 15.69 -10.80
C THR A 329 11.53 14.97 -9.46
N GLY A 330 12.61 14.46 -8.87
CA GLY A 330 12.53 13.71 -7.61
C GLY A 330 11.93 12.29 -7.74
N THR A 331 11.32 11.96 -8.88
CA THR A 331 10.66 10.67 -9.16
C THR A 331 11.50 9.81 -10.11
N LEU A 332 11.63 10.20 -11.37
CA LEU A 332 12.50 9.54 -12.36
C LEU A 332 13.94 10.04 -12.28
N THR A 333 14.14 11.17 -11.65
CA THR A 333 15.42 11.83 -11.41
C THR A 333 15.66 11.99 -9.92
N HIS A 334 16.88 12.32 -9.53
CA HIS A 334 17.25 12.52 -8.13
C HIS A 334 16.77 13.86 -7.52
N GLY A 335 16.26 14.80 -8.36
CA GLY A 335 16.00 16.17 -7.95
C GLY A 335 17.29 16.95 -7.62
N GLN A 336 18.43 16.44 -8.08
CA GLN A 336 19.74 17.04 -7.90
C GLN A 336 20.32 17.38 -9.27
N PHE A 337 20.69 18.64 -9.45
CA PHE A 337 21.31 19.10 -10.66
C PHE A 337 22.77 18.66 -10.73
N GLU A 338 23.20 18.24 -11.93
CA GLU A 338 24.60 17.96 -12.26
C GLU A 338 25.00 18.74 -13.50
N VAL A 339 26.28 19.12 -13.58
CA VAL A 339 26.87 19.69 -14.80
C VAL A 339 27.01 18.62 -15.85
N GLU A 340 26.25 18.73 -16.94
CA GLU A 340 26.29 17.79 -18.05
C GLU A 340 27.32 18.16 -19.11
N ALA A 341 27.44 19.45 -19.40
CA ALA A 341 28.38 19.94 -20.39
C ALA A 341 28.87 21.35 -20.08
N VAL A 342 30.10 21.63 -20.47
CA VAL A 342 30.72 22.97 -20.40
C VAL A 342 31.15 23.36 -21.81
N HIS A 343 30.63 24.47 -22.30
CA HIS A 343 30.89 25.03 -23.64
C HIS A 343 31.55 26.40 -23.53
N PRO A 344 32.89 26.46 -23.44
CA PRO A 344 33.62 27.73 -23.39
C PRO A 344 33.80 28.34 -24.78
N ASP A 345 33.82 29.68 -24.82
CA ASP A 345 34.18 30.45 -26.05
C ASP A 345 35.66 30.82 -26.06
N HIS A 346 36.15 31.46 -25.01
CA HIS A 346 37.50 32.01 -24.95
C HIS A 346 38.35 31.44 -23.77
N TYR A 347 37.73 30.56 -22.97
CA TYR A 347 38.36 29.90 -21.82
C TYR A 347 38.49 28.39 -22.10
N ASP A 348 39.22 27.66 -21.30
CA ASP A 348 39.05 26.22 -21.27
C ASP A 348 37.87 25.78 -20.40
N LYS A 349 37.48 24.52 -20.46
CA LYS A 349 36.31 23.99 -19.74
C LYS A 349 36.46 24.09 -18.25
N GLU A 350 37.68 23.84 -17.74
CA GLU A 350 37.97 23.83 -16.31
C GLU A 350 37.96 25.26 -15.78
N GLN A 351 38.54 26.21 -16.51
CA GLN A 351 38.54 27.63 -16.15
C GLN A 351 37.12 28.22 -16.13
N LEU A 352 36.30 27.92 -17.12
CA LEU A 352 34.91 28.41 -17.14
C LEU A 352 34.09 27.87 -15.97
N LEU A 353 34.23 26.58 -15.68
CA LEU A 353 33.54 25.94 -14.56
C LEU A 353 34.05 26.49 -13.22
N HIS A 354 35.36 26.68 -13.08
CA HIS A 354 36.02 27.26 -11.93
C HIS A 354 35.46 28.65 -11.59
N LEU A 355 35.39 29.55 -12.57
CA LEU A 355 34.86 30.90 -12.39
C LEU A 355 33.37 30.87 -11.98
N ALA A 356 32.57 30.01 -12.62
CA ALA A 356 31.17 29.86 -12.32
C ALA A 356 30.93 29.29 -10.91
N ALA A 357 31.70 28.30 -10.46
CA ALA A 357 31.61 27.69 -9.14
C ALA A 357 31.92 28.71 -8.04
N HIS A 358 32.95 29.56 -8.21
CA HIS A 358 33.28 30.60 -7.26
C HIS A 358 32.20 31.65 -7.07
N VAL A 359 31.58 32.10 -8.18
CA VAL A 359 30.47 33.09 -8.14
C VAL A 359 29.26 32.48 -7.43
N GLU A 360 28.91 31.25 -7.73
CA GLU A 360 27.76 30.54 -7.18
C GLU A 360 27.98 29.96 -5.78
N HIS A 361 29.19 30.07 -5.21
CA HIS A 361 29.51 29.61 -3.86
C HIS A 361 28.61 30.24 -2.79
N TYR A 362 28.25 31.49 -2.99
CA TYR A 362 27.50 32.29 -2.00
C TYR A 362 26.00 32.18 -2.14
N THR A 363 25.50 31.39 -3.10
CA THR A 363 24.05 31.22 -3.30
C THR A 363 23.57 29.88 -2.70
N THR A 364 22.30 29.87 -2.26
CA THR A 364 21.63 28.67 -1.82
C THR A 364 20.87 27.96 -2.95
N HIS A 365 21.00 28.45 -4.18
CA HIS A 365 20.29 27.91 -5.32
C HIS A 365 20.79 26.51 -5.68
N PRO A 366 19.91 25.52 -6.02
CA PRO A 366 20.32 24.16 -6.37
C PRO A 366 21.32 24.08 -7.55
N ILE A 367 21.24 25.01 -8.49
CA ILE A 367 22.19 25.15 -9.61
C ILE A 367 23.59 25.48 -9.09
N GLY A 368 23.72 26.39 -8.12
CA GLY A 368 24.99 26.71 -7.48
C GLY A 368 25.62 25.49 -6.80
N ALA A 369 24.81 24.65 -6.16
CA ALA A 369 25.29 23.40 -5.61
C ALA A 369 25.84 22.44 -6.69
N ALA A 370 25.21 22.37 -7.87
CA ALA A 370 25.69 21.55 -8.99
C ALA A 370 27.05 22.03 -9.50
N LEU A 371 27.25 23.34 -9.63
CA LEU A 371 28.53 23.93 -10.09
C LEU A 371 29.64 23.67 -9.07
N ARG A 372 29.38 23.85 -7.76
CA ARG A 372 30.34 23.55 -6.69
C ARG A 372 30.71 22.06 -6.66
N ASN A 373 29.75 21.16 -6.79
CA ASN A 373 30.00 19.73 -6.81
C ASN A 373 30.86 19.30 -8.02
N ALA A 374 30.70 19.99 -9.14
CA ALA A 374 31.48 19.73 -10.35
C ALA A 374 32.92 20.29 -10.25
N PHE A 375 33.15 21.27 -9.37
CA PHE A 375 34.49 21.82 -9.08
C PHE A 375 34.78 21.81 -7.58
N PRO A 376 35.10 20.65 -6.97
CA PRO A 376 35.23 20.49 -5.52
C PRO A 376 36.46 21.15 -4.93
N ASN A 377 37.44 21.61 -5.74
CA ASN A 377 38.69 22.20 -5.30
C ASN A 377 38.62 23.72 -5.06
N GLU A 378 37.48 24.34 -5.24
CA GLU A 378 37.27 25.78 -5.17
C GLU A 378 37.75 26.37 -3.81
N ALA A 379 37.56 25.68 -2.70
CA ALA A 379 37.97 26.14 -1.37
C ALA A 379 39.47 26.14 -1.14
N CYS A 380 40.25 25.51 -2.00
CA CYS A 380 41.70 25.27 -1.82
C CYS A 380 42.58 26.02 -2.83
N ASP A 381 42.00 26.73 -3.81
CA ASP A 381 42.73 27.34 -4.92
C ASP A 381 43.25 28.77 -4.63
N GLY A 382 42.86 29.36 -3.49
CA GLY A 382 43.32 30.69 -3.05
C GLY A 382 42.71 31.88 -3.81
N CYS A 383 41.65 31.64 -4.58
CA CYS A 383 40.93 32.69 -5.31
C CYS A 383 40.26 33.68 -4.34
N ARG A 384 40.28 34.96 -4.72
CA ARG A 384 39.67 36.04 -3.97
C ARG A 384 38.34 36.40 -4.63
N VAL A 385 37.24 36.22 -3.90
CA VAL A 385 35.89 36.57 -4.35
C VAL A 385 35.37 37.75 -3.54
N GLU A 386 35.01 38.82 -4.23
CA GLU A 386 34.58 40.08 -3.63
C GLU A 386 33.29 40.59 -4.32
N GLN A 387 32.54 41.49 -3.67
CA GLN A 387 31.39 42.18 -4.22
C GLN A 387 30.33 41.24 -4.83
N VAL A 388 29.97 40.19 -4.12
CA VAL A 388 28.94 39.25 -4.57
C VAL A 388 27.57 39.91 -4.46
N GLU A 389 26.84 39.92 -5.60
CA GLU A 389 25.53 40.51 -5.73
C GLU A 389 24.60 39.54 -6.45
N GLU A 390 23.52 39.09 -5.80
CA GLU A 390 22.48 38.29 -6.42
C GLU A 390 21.45 39.20 -7.07
N ILE A 391 21.26 39.09 -8.40
CA ILE A 391 20.31 39.86 -9.18
C ILE A 391 19.06 39.00 -9.39
N ALA A 392 17.96 39.40 -8.73
CA ALA A 392 16.73 38.62 -8.72
C ALA A 392 16.21 38.31 -10.13
N GLY A 393 16.02 37.01 -10.41
CA GLY A 393 15.50 36.53 -11.70
C GLY A 393 16.49 36.58 -12.87
N GLN A 394 17.78 36.95 -12.63
CA GLN A 394 18.83 37.00 -13.65
C GLN A 394 20.02 36.10 -13.34
N GLY A 395 20.55 36.12 -12.12
CA GLY A 395 21.73 35.34 -11.72
C GLY A 395 22.58 36.08 -10.69
N VAL A 396 23.88 35.79 -10.66
CA VAL A 396 24.84 36.29 -9.67
C VAL A 396 26.01 36.99 -10.36
N ARG A 397 26.45 38.10 -9.78
CA ARG A 397 27.64 38.84 -10.19
C ARG A 397 28.59 38.88 -9.02
N ALA A 398 29.88 38.65 -9.28
CA ALA A 398 30.95 38.78 -8.31
C ALA A 398 32.26 39.25 -8.96
N VAL A 399 33.21 39.72 -8.16
CA VAL A 399 34.57 40.00 -8.61
C VAL A 399 35.47 38.83 -8.14
N VAL A 400 36.00 38.08 -9.11
CA VAL A 400 36.91 36.95 -8.86
C VAL A 400 38.31 37.32 -9.34
N ASN A 401 39.27 37.40 -8.42
CA ASN A 401 40.65 37.79 -8.72
C ASN A 401 40.80 39.09 -9.52
N GLY A 402 39.89 40.07 -9.28
CA GLY A 402 39.88 41.37 -9.96
C GLY A 402 39.08 41.41 -11.25
N HIS A 403 38.55 40.32 -11.73
CA HIS A 403 37.69 40.23 -12.90
C HIS A 403 36.19 40.19 -12.49
N THR A 404 35.35 40.97 -13.14
CA THR A 404 33.89 40.92 -12.91
C THR A 404 33.31 39.74 -13.64
N VAL A 405 32.87 38.73 -12.89
CA VAL A 405 32.24 37.49 -13.42
C VAL A 405 30.74 37.54 -13.15
N CYS A 406 29.95 37.33 -14.20
CA CYS A 406 28.50 37.27 -14.17
C CYS A 406 28.05 35.87 -14.59
N VAL A 407 27.25 35.21 -13.74
CA VAL A 407 26.72 33.86 -13.95
C VAL A 407 25.21 33.93 -13.90
N GLY A 408 24.50 33.57 -14.97
CA GLY A 408 23.07 33.71 -14.96
C GLY A 408 22.38 33.27 -16.27
N ASN A 409 21.14 33.73 -16.45
CA ASN A 409 20.33 33.40 -17.61
C ASN A 409 20.53 34.42 -18.77
N THR A 410 19.79 34.25 -19.87
CA THR A 410 19.82 35.13 -21.06
C THR A 410 19.54 36.57 -20.74
N LYS A 411 18.63 36.85 -19.77
CA LYS A 411 18.30 38.23 -19.37
C LYS A 411 19.51 38.97 -18.76
N MET A 412 20.36 38.25 -18.03
CA MET A 412 21.61 38.80 -17.51
C MET A 412 22.57 39.17 -18.66
N MET A 413 22.70 38.28 -19.64
CA MET A 413 23.55 38.53 -20.81
C MET A 413 23.07 39.71 -21.65
N GLU A 414 21.76 39.81 -21.81
CA GLU A 414 21.14 40.97 -22.48
C GLU A 414 21.39 42.28 -21.73
N ALA A 415 21.24 42.28 -20.40
CA ALA A 415 21.51 43.46 -19.57
C ALA A 415 23.00 43.91 -19.64
N LEU A 416 23.92 42.97 -19.84
CA LEU A 416 25.34 43.22 -20.04
C LEU A 416 25.68 43.59 -21.49
N SER A 417 24.74 43.51 -22.43
CA SER A 417 24.97 43.60 -23.88
C SER A 417 26.03 42.58 -24.38
N ALA A 418 26.17 41.48 -23.72
CA ALA A 418 27.07 40.40 -24.09
C ALA A 418 26.45 39.56 -25.22
N HIS A 419 27.18 39.28 -26.29
CA HIS A 419 26.71 38.47 -27.41
C HIS A 419 26.74 36.98 -27.04
N TRP A 420 25.62 36.46 -26.58
CA TRP A 420 25.43 35.07 -26.23
C TRP A 420 24.86 34.26 -27.41
N HIS A 421 25.02 32.95 -27.40
CA HIS A 421 24.42 32.04 -28.39
C HIS A 421 23.68 30.89 -27.75
N ASP A 422 22.71 30.34 -28.45
CA ASP A 422 21.92 29.19 -27.99
C ASP A 422 22.74 27.91 -27.92
N CYS A 423 22.37 27.05 -26.98
CA CYS A 423 22.94 25.71 -26.85
C CYS A 423 22.10 24.68 -27.59
N HIS A 424 22.74 23.75 -28.28
CA HIS A 424 22.08 22.64 -28.95
C HIS A 424 21.69 21.48 -28.04
N ARG A 425 22.15 21.51 -26.77
CA ARG A 425 21.78 20.52 -25.77
C ARG A 425 20.57 20.96 -24.97
N ALA A 426 19.70 20.00 -24.68
CA ALA A 426 18.57 20.26 -23.78
C ALA A 426 19.09 20.32 -22.33
N GLY A 427 18.62 21.32 -21.57
CA GLY A 427 18.99 21.52 -20.18
C GLY A 427 18.74 22.95 -19.71
N THR A 428 19.07 23.19 -18.45
CA THR A 428 19.16 24.55 -17.91
C THR A 428 20.50 25.14 -18.33
N ILE A 429 20.46 26.17 -19.16
CA ILE A 429 21.67 26.81 -19.66
C ILE A 429 22.02 27.95 -18.72
N ILE A 430 23.24 27.91 -18.22
CA ILE A 430 23.86 28.94 -17.38
C ILE A 430 24.92 29.63 -18.22
N HIS A 431 24.68 30.90 -18.52
CA HIS A 431 25.63 31.73 -19.27
C HIS A 431 26.64 32.37 -18.31
N VAL A 432 27.86 32.48 -18.76
CA VAL A 432 28.95 33.12 -18.03
C VAL A 432 29.54 34.24 -18.87
N ALA A 433 29.69 35.42 -18.27
CA ALA A 433 30.40 36.56 -18.86
C ALA A 433 31.49 37.04 -17.90
N VAL A 434 32.64 37.43 -18.45
CA VAL A 434 33.79 37.97 -17.72
C VAL A 434 34.09 39.36 -18.29
N ASP A 435 34.15 40.38 -17.41
CA ASP A 435 34.41 41.78 -17.77
C ASP A 435 33.47 42.31 -18.88
N GLY A 436 32.22 41.82 -18.89
CA GLY A 436 31.21 42.20 -19.88
C GLY A 436 31.31 41.45 -21.22
N VAL A 437 32.29 40.54 -21.38
CA VAL A 437 32.46 39.72 -22.60
C VAL A 437 31.92 38.29 -22.30
N TYR A 438 31.17 37.76 -23.25
CA TYR A 438 30.65 36.38 -23.15
C TYR A 438 31.80 35.36 -23.11
N ALA A 439 31.80 34.54 -22.07
CA ALA A 439 32.85 33.56 -21.83
C ALA A 439 32.46 32.12 -22.21
N GLY A 440 31.16 31.86 -22.30
CA GLY A 440 30.60 30.55 -22.61
C GLY A 440 29.36 30.21 -21.81
N HIS A 441 28.93 28.95 -21.88
CA HIS A 441 27.79 28.48 -21.09
C HIS A 441 28.02 27.06 -20.52
N ILE A 442 27.31 26.78 -19.44
CA ILE A 442 27.30 25.51 -18.73
C ILE A 442 25.90 24.95 -18.80
N VAL A 443 25.75 23.67 -19.18
CA VAL A 443 24.47 22.95 -19.22
C VAL A 443 24.35 22.11 -17.97
N VAL A 444 23.26 22.34 -17.23
CA VAL A 444 22.96 21.65 -15.99
C VAL A 444 21.64 20.90 -16.14
N ASN A 445 21.64 19.64 -15.83
CA ASN A 445 20.45 18.78 -15.86
C ASN A 445 20.23 18.06 -14.56
N ASP A 446 18.98 17.68 -14.33
CA ASP A 446 18.60 16.82 -13.21
C ASP A 446 18.99 15.37 -13.52
N LYS A 447 19.76 14.75 -12.62
CA LYS A 447 20.32 13.41 -12.81
C LYS A 447 19.23 12.35 -12.81
N ILE A 448 19.14 11.57 -13.90
CA ILE A 448 18.23 10.42 -13.98
C ILE A 448 18.70 9.32 -13.02
N LYS A 449 17.78 8.71 -12.28
CA LYS A 449 18.07 7.56 -11.40
C LYS A 449 18.47 6.35 -12.24
N GLU A 450 19.46 5.58 -11.75
CA GLU A 450 20.05 4.47 -12.49
C GLU A 450 19.05 3.36 -12.84
N ASP A 451 18.00 3.20 -12.02
CA ASP A 451 16.98 2.17 -12.20
C ASP A 451 15.72 2.64 -12.95
N SER A 452 15.60 3.94 -13.31
CA SER A 452 14.41 4.48 -13.97
C SER A 452 14.12 3.83 -15.33
N ALA A 453 15.15 3.65 -16.17
CA ALA A 453 14.97 2.98 -17.47
C ALA A 453 14.53 1.51 -17.29
N LYS A 454 15.14 0.80 -16.32
CA LYS A 454 14.72 -0.56 -15.96
C LYS A 454 13.30 -0.60 -15.45
N ALA A 455 12.90 0.36 -14.61
CA ALA A 455 11.53 0.45 -14.10
C ALA A 455 10.50 0.55 -15.22
N ILE A 456 10.72 1.42 -16.21
CA ILE A 456 9.84 1.57 -17.38
C ILE A 456 9.78 0.26 -18.19
N ALA A 457 10.94 -0.38 -18.44
CA ALA A 457 10.98 -1.65 -19.16
C ALA A 457 10.24 -2.78 -18.42
N ASP A 458 10.44 -2.90 -17.10
CA ASP A 458 9.77 -3.89 -16.26
C ASP A 458 8.25 -3.68 -16.21
N LEU A 459 7.78 -2.42 -16.16
CA LEU A 459 6.35 -2.09 -16.21
C LEU A 459 5.73 -2.52 -17.55
N LYS A 460 6.40 -2.25 -18.67
CA LYS A 460 5.95 -2.69 -20.00
C LYS A 460 5.92 -4.21 -20.12
N ALA A 461 6.92 -4.90 -19.60
CA ALA A 461 6.97 -6.37 -19.54
C ALA A 461 5.82 -6.96 -18.71
N LEU A 462 5.36 -6.25 -17.67
CA LEU A 462 4.19 -6.62 -16.86
C LEU A 462 2.85 -6.30 -17.56
N GLY A 463 2.86 -5.75 -18.77
CA GLY A 463 1.66 -5.44 -19.55
C GLY A 463 0.96 -4.15 -19.11
N VAL A 464 1.70 -3.20 -18.53
CA VAL A 464 1.25 -1.80 -18.44
C VAL A 464 1.17 -1.27 -19.88
N LYS A 465 0.00 -0.77 -20.25
CA LYS A 465 -0.28 -0.40 -21.66
C LYS A 465 0.31 0.94 -22.05
N ARG A 466 0.44 1.85 -21.05
CA ARG A 466 0.87 3.23 -21.27
C ARG A 466 1.72 3.73 -20.11
N THR A 467 2.85 4.33 -20.44
CA THR A 467 3.69 5.09 -19.51
C THR A 467 3.69 6.56 -19.96
N VAL A 468 3.38 7.46 -19.04
CA VAL A 468 3.24 8.89 -19.30
C VAL A 468 4.16 9.66 -18.35
N MET A 469 4.81 10.72 -18.81
CA MET A 469 5.57 11.63 -17.96
C MET A 469 4.94 13.02 -18.00
N LEU A 470 4.75 13.62 -16.82
CA LEU A 470 4.31 14.99 -16.64
C LEU A 470 5.44 15.80 -16.01
N THR A 471 5.79 16.95 -16.61
CA THR A 471 6.85 17.81 -16.07
C THR A 471 6.53 19.29 -16.26
N GLY A 472 7.02 20.14 -15.36
CA GLY A 472 7.01 21.60 -15.49
C GLY A 472 8.18 22.13 -16.32
N ASP A 473 9.14 21.29 -16.72
CA ASP A 473 10.30 21.70 -17.51
C ASP A 473 9.94 22.03 -18.95
N ARG A 474 10.91 22.64 -19.67
CA ARG A 474 10.77 22.93 -21.10
C ARG A 474 10.58 21.66 -21.92
N GLU A 475 9.85 21.76 -23.02
CA GLU A 475 9.52 20.64 -23.90
C GLU A 475 10.76 19.85 -24.35
N ALA A 476 11.86 20.52 -24.73
CA ALA A 476 13.09 19.88 -25.15
C ALA A 476 13.70 18.95 -24.11
N VAL A 477 13.69 19.38 -22.82
CA VAL A 477 14.20 18.58 -21.68
C VAL A 477 13.28 17.39 -21.42
N GLY A 478 11.96 17.63 -21.38
CA GLY A 478 10.97 16.57 -21.19
C GLY A 478 11.06 15.50 -22.26
N LYS A 479 11.18 15.90 -23.51
CA LYS A 479 11.34 14.99 -24.67
C LYS A 479 12.57 14.11 -24.54
N GLU A 480 13.75 14.70 -24.29
CA GLU A 480 15.01 13.98 -24.16
C GLU A 480 14.95 12.92 -23.06
N VAL A 481 14.44 13.28 -21.88
CA VAL A 481 14.28 12.34 -20.74
C VAL A 481 13.32 11.22 -21.11
N ALA A 482 12.19 11.52 -21.73
CA ALA A 482 11.20 10.53 -22.13
C ALA A 482 11.75 9.53 -23.15
N GLU A 483 12.45 10.00 -24.17
CA GLU A 483 13.10 9.17 -25.20
C GLU A 483 14.19 8.28 -24.59
N ARG A 484 15.04 8.84 -23.71
CA ARG A 484 16.12 8.11 -23.03
C ARG A 484 15.59 7.01 -22.10
N LEU A 485 14.45 7.22 -21.46
CA LEU A 485 13.80 6.24 -20.57
C LEU A 485 12.86 5.29 -21.32
N GLY A 486 12.52 5.58 -22.58
CA GLY A 486 11.57 4.82 -23.37
C GLY A 486 10.12 4.98 -22.90
N ILE A 487 9.73 6.18 -22.45
CA ILE A 487 8.37 6.52 -22.04
C ILE A 487 7.50 6.74 -23.28
N ASP A 488 6.23 6.32 -23.25
CA ASP A 488 5.35 6.33 -24.43
C ASP A 488 4.79 7.71 -24.76
N GLU A 489 4.53 8.54 -23.74
CA GLU A 489 3.89 9.85 -23.87
C GLU A 489 4.47 10.80 -22.82
N TRP A 490 4.69 12.06 -23.17
CA TRP A 490 5.14 13.09 -22.23
C TRP A 490 4.40 14.40 -22.46
N HIS A 491 4.24 15.18 -21.40
CA HIS A 491 3.71 16.53 -21.42
C HIS A 491 4.61 17.43 -20.58
N ALA A 492 5.05 18.52 -21.17
CA ALA A 492 5.99 19.46 -20.57
C ALA A 492 5.32 20.83 -20.31
N GLU A 493 6.03 21.73 -19.62
CA GLU A 493 5.60 23.08 -19.30
C GLU A 493 4.28 23.16 -18.50
N LEU A 494 4.00 22.11 -17.69
CA LEU A 494 2.76 21.97 -16.94
C LEU A 494 2.83 22.67 -15.58
N LEU A 495 1.77 23.40 -15.26
CA LEU A 495 1.50 23.86 -13.90
C LEU A 495 0.90 22.71 -13.07
N PRO A 496 0.95 22.77 -11.73
CA PRO A 496 0.33 21.75 -10.89
C PRO A 496 -1.15 21.47 -11.18
N SER A 497 -1.93 22.52 -11.53
CA SER A 497 -3.33 22.40 -11.97
C SER A 497 -3.49 21.59 -13.25
N ASP A 498 -2.55 21.74 -14.18
CA ASP A 498 -2.59 21.06 -15.48
C ASP A 498 -2.31 19.59 -15.32
N LYS A 499 -1.39 19.21 -14.42
CA LYS A 499 -1.12 17.81 -14.07
C LYS A 499 -2.40 17.13 -13.56
N VAL A 500 -3.17 17.78 -12.67
CA VAL A 500 -4.46 17.25 -12.18
C VAL A 500 -5.44 17.03 -13.34
N ALA A 501 -5.58 18.03 -14.22
CA ALA A 501 -6.47 17.95 -15.38
C ALA A 501 -6.06 16.82 -16.35
N HIS A 502 -4.75 16.57 -16.52
CA HIS A 502 -4.26 15.42 -17.31
C HIS A 502 -4.65 14.08 -16.70
N ILE A 503 -4.50 13.92 -15.37
CA ILE A 503 -4.93 12.70 -14.68
C ILE A 503 -6.44 12.49 -14.84
N GLU A 504 -7.26 13.53 -14.70
CA GLU A 504 -8.72 13.43 -14.87
C GLU A 504 -9.10 12.95 -16.28
N ARG A 505 -8.46 13.50 -17.30
CA ARG A 505 -8.67 13.04 -18.69
C ARG A 505 -8.28 11.57 -18.90
N LEU A 506 -7.18 11.10 -18.26
CA LEU A 506 -6.76 9.71 -18.33
C LEU A 506 -7.73 8.78 -17.61
N LEU A 507 -8.23 9.18 -16.44
CA LEU A 507 -9.26 8.45 -15.70
C LEU A 507 -10.55 8.31 -16.52
N ASP A 508 -11.00 9.38 -17.16
CA ASP A 508 -12.20 9.38 -18.00
C ASP A 508 -12.04 8.47 -19.24
N LYS A 509 -10.87 8.49 -19.90
CA LYS A 509 -10.56 7.61 -21.04
C LYS A 509 -10.55 6.13 -20.64
N GLU A 510 -9.91 5.79 -19.52
CA GLU A 510 -9.90 4.41 -19.01
C GLU A 510 -11.29 3.95 -18.56
N ALA A 511 -12.11 4.85 -18.00
CA ALA A 511 -13.50 4.55 -17.62
C ALA A 511 -14.41 4.26 -18.83
N GLN A 512 -14.15 4.90 -19.98
CA GLN A 512 -14.90 4.72 -21.21
C GLN A 512 -14.46 3.49 -22.03
N GLY A 513 -13.34 2.85 -21.64
CA GLY A 513 -12.84 1.64 -22.33
C GLY A 513 -12.12 1.94 -23.66
N GLU A 514 -11.75 3.20 -23.94
CA GLU A 514 -11.10 3.62 -25.18
C GLU A 514 -9.59 3.29 -25.26
N GLY A 515 -9.04 2.60 -24.27
CA GLY A 515 -7.60 2.24 -24.22
C GLY A 515 -7.07 1.38 -25.39
N ASP A 516 -7.91 0.88 -26.28
CA ASP A 516 -7.50 -0.04 -27.35
C ASP A 516 -7.41 0.57 -28.78
N GLN A 517 -7.83 1.84 -29.00
CA GLN A 517 -7.88 2.39 -30.37
C GLN A 517 -6.70 3.29 -30.81
N MET A 518 -5.72 3.61 -29.93
CA MET A 518 -4.57 4.43 -30.31
C MET A 518 -3.29 3.64 -30.60
N LYS A 519 -3.37 2.62 -31.47
CA LYS A 519 -2.16 1.98 -32.05
C LYS A 519 -1.61 2.68 -33.31
N ASN A 520 -2.18 3.79 -33.76
CA ASN A 520 -1.75 4.48 -34.98
C ASN A 520 -1.76 6.00 -34.89
N SER A 521 -0.95 6.59 -34.02
CA SER A 521 -0.49 7.96 -34.22
C SER A 521 0.94 8.11 -33.73
N GLN A 522 1.85 7.94 -34.69
CA GLN A 522 3.22 8.43 -34.61
C GLN A 522 3.22 9.91 -34.26
N GLY A 523 4.10 10.27 -33.31
CA GLY A 523 4.49 11.58 -32.88
C GLY A 523 3.93 12.78 -33.66
N LYS A 524 2.86 13.35 -33.18
CA LYS A 524 2.47 14.73 -33.51
C LYS A 524 2.43 15.49 -32.20
N GLY A 525 3.46 16.29 -31.99
CA GLY A 525 3.44 17.34 -30.99
C GLY A 525 2.20 18.23 -31.22
N TYR A 526 1.41 18.39 -30.20
CA TYR A 526 0.32 19.34 -30.20
C TYR A 526 0.95 20.74 -30.05
N GLN A 527 1.01 21.50 -31.18
CA GLN A 527 1.20 22.94 -31.13
C GLN A 527 -0.02 23.54 -30.45
N GLY A 528 0.19 24.24 -29.34
CA GLY A 528 -0.85 25.02 -28.68
C GLY A 528 -1.34 26.11 -29.63
N GLU A 529 -2.58 26.01 -30.07
CA GLU A 529 -3.27 27.16 -30.72
C GLU A 529 -3.49 28.25 -29.66
N GLY A 530 -2.68 29.30 -29.79
CA GLY A 530 -2.89 30.55 -29.09
C GLY A 530 -4.22 31.15 -29.49
N ALA A 531 -5.21 31.10 -28.63
CA ALA A 531 -6.46 31.81 -28.79
C ALA A 531 -6.17 33.30 -28.64
N GLN A 532 -6.15 34.03 -29.75
CA GLN A 532 -6.21 35.52 -29.78
C GLN A 532 -7.52 35.99 -29.12
N LEU A 533 -7.40 36.63 -27.98
CA LEU A 533 -8.47 37.38 -27.34
C LEU A 533 -8.68 38.69 -28.13
N ASN A 534 -9.67 38.69 -29.00
CA ASN A 534 -10.26 39.94 -29.53
C ASN A 534 -11.16 40.55 -28.45
N GLY A 535 -10.89 41.77 -28.14
CA GLY A 535 -11.65 42.56 -27.17
C GLY A 535 -13.10 42.78 -27.58
N ALA A 536 -13.98 42.58 -26.62
CA ALA A 536 -15.35 43.14 -26.65
C ALA A 536 -15.73 43.63 -25.25
N GLN A 537 -16.36 44.75 -25.25
CA GLN A 537 -16.67 45.68 -24.17
C GLN A 537 -17.57 45.12 -23.07
N SER A 538 -17.38 45.71 -21.90
CA SER A 538 -18.19 45.73 -20.71
C SER A 538 -19.70 45.74 -20.89
N GLU A 539 -20.41 44.78 -20.26
CA GLU A 539 -21.73 45.02 -19.67
C GLU A 539 -21.88 44.21 -18.38
N GLY A 540 -22.36 44.90 -17.35
CA GLY A 540 -22.39 44.39 -15.99
C GLY A 540 -23.37 43.24 -15.81
N ALA A 541 -22.92 42.18 -15.17
CA ALA A 541 -23.77 41.12 -14.63
C ALA A 541 -23.40 40.86 -13.17
N GLN A 542 -24.42 41.02 -12.34
CA GLN A 542 -24.43 40.89 -10.89
C GLN A 542 -23.86 39.55 -10.43
N LEU A 543 -22.91 39.59 -9.48
CA LEU A 543 -22.47 38.46 -8.71
C LEU A 543 -23.65 37.82 -7.95
N LYS A 544 -24.13 36.67 -8.42
CA LYS A 544 -24.85 35.72 -7.57
C LYS A 544 -23.84 34.91 -6.78
N THR A 545 -23.73 35.24 -5.51
CA THR A 545 -23.05 34.44 -4.48
C THR A 545 -23.68 33.05 -4.41
N SER A 546 -23.11 32.10 -5.10
CA SER A 546 -23.40 30.68 -4.83
C SER A 546 -22.60 30.26 -3.61
N GLN A 547 -23.30 30.06 -2.51
CA GLN A 547 -22.78 29.44 -1.30
C GLN A 547 -22.07 28.13 -1.66
N SER A 548 -20.77 28.08 -1.41
CA SER A 548 -19.98 26.84 -1.44
C SER A 548 -20.52 25.89 -0.38
N LYS A 549 -21.29 24.89 -0.80
CA LYS A 549 -21.53 23.72 0.01
C LYS A 549 -20.18 23.04 0.22
N SER A 550 -19.71 23.03 1.46
CA SER A 550 -18.59 22.26 1.94
C SER A 550 -18.64 20.85 1.34
N ALA A 551 -17.66 20.53 0.53
CA ALA A 551 -17.40 19.17 0.07
C ALA A 551 -16.91 18.34 1.27
N GLN A 552 -17.85 17.83 2.06
CA GLN A 552 -17.59 16.68 2.90
C GLN A 552 -17.15 15.55 1.99
N GLY A 553 -15.96 14.99 2.28
CA GLY A 553 -15.36 13.89 1.56
C GLY A 553 -16.35 12.76 1.33
N LYS A 554 -16.85 12.65 0.11
CA LYS A 554 -17.46 11.41 -0.37
C LYS A 554 -16.32 10.43 -0.54
N GLY A 555 -16.11 9.58 0.47
CA GLY A 555 -15.33 8.36 0.33
C GLY A 555 -15.74 7.68 -0.97
N ALA A 556 -14.77 7.20 -1.72
CA ALA A 556 -14.93 6.54 -3.00
C ALA A 556 -15.92 5.35 -2.88
N GLN A 557 -17.22 5.63 -2.92
CA GLN A 557 -18.26 4.61 -3.07
C GLN A 557 -18.23 4.11 -4.52
N GLY A 558 -17.79 2.87 -4.64
CA GLY A 558 -17.74 2.01 -5.79
C GLY A 558 -18.52 2.39 -7.04
N LYS A 559 -17.94 3.19 -7.92
CA LYS A 559 -18.24 3.11 -9.34
C LYS A 559 -17.55 1.86 -9.87
N GLY A 560 -18.32 0.89 -10.36
CA GLY A 560 -17.78 -0.31 -10.99
C GLY A 560 -16.92 0.09 -12.19
N TYR A 561 -15.60 0.14 -12.00
CA TYR A 561 -14.65 0.40 -13.08
C TYR A 561 -14.68 -0.76 -14.06
N LYS A 562 -15.15 -0.52 -15.27
CA LYS A 562 -14.98 -1.42 -16.42
C LYS A 562 -13.58 -1.31 -17.06
N GLY A 563 -12.78 -0.29 -16.69
CA GLY A 563 -11.45 0.03 -17.22
C GLY A 563 -10.29 -0.42 -16.32
N LYS A 564 -9.07 -0.19 -16.78
CA LYS A 564 -7.85 -0.39 -16.01
C LYS A 564 -7.57 0.83 -15.14
N SER A 565 -6.84 0.62 -14.02
CA SER A 565 -6.50 1.69 -13.07
C SER A 565 -5.37 2.57 -13.59
N VAL A 566 -5.43 3.86 -13.25
CA VAL A 566 -4.38 4.86 -13.49
C VAL A 566 -3.60 5.07 -12.20
N ALA A 567 -2.28 4.83 -12.23
CA ALA A 567 -1.38 5.17 -11.14
C ALA A 567 -0.64 6.48 -11.44
N PHE A 568 -0.49 7.33 -10.44
CA PHE A 568 0.40 8.48 -10.49
C PHE A 568 1.56 8.29 -9.50
N VAL A 569 2.77 8.56 -9.96
CA VAL A 569 4.02 8.43 -9.19
C VAL A 569 4.67 9.79 -9.06
N GLY A 570 4.91 10.25 -7.84
CA GLY A 570 5.51 11.56 -7.57
C GLY A 570 6.29 11.58 -6.25
N ASP A 571 7.08 12.62 -6.03
CA ASP A 571 7.80 12.87 -4.76
C ASP A 571 6.91 13.52 -3.70
N GLY A 572 5.79 14.07 -4.10
CA GLY A 572 4.64 14.48 -3.32
C GLY A 572 4.66 15.85 -2.65
N ILE A 573 5.72 16.62 -2.75
CA ILE A 573 5.71 17.98 -2.15
C ILE A 573 4.73 18.87 -2.92
N ASN A 574 4.83 18.87 -4.24
CA ASN A 574 3.98 19.68 -5.12
C ASN A 574 2.82 18.86 -5.71
N ASP A 575 2.90 17.54 -5.70
CA ASP A 575 2.00 16.65 -6.41
C ASP A 575 0.94 15.98 -5.52
N ALA A 576 0.82 16.39 -4.24
CA ALA A 576 -0.18 15.86 -3.32
C ALA A 576 -1.62 15.87 -3.86
N PRO A 577 -2.09 16.93 -4.57
CA PRO A 577 -3.41 16.92 -5.20
C PRO A 577 -3.55 15.88 -6.31
N VAL A 578 -2.47 15.65 -7.06
CA VAL A 578 -2.42 14.70 -8.19
C VAL A 578 -2.43 13.26 -7.65
N LEU A 579 -1.62 12.98 -6.60
CA LEU A 579 -1.59 11.70 -5.89
C LEU A 579 -2.97 11.29 -5.37
N LYS A 580 -3.71 12.23 -4.76
CA LYS A 580 -5.07 11.98 -4.25
C LYS A 580 -6.11 11.78 -5.36
N ARG A 581 -5.85 12.30 -6.56
CA ARG A 581 -6.82 12.24 -7.67
C ARG A 581 -6.72 10.97 -8.49
N ALA A 582 -5.55 10.37 -8.58
CA ALA A 582 -5.31 9.10 -9.27
C ALA A 582 -6.09 7.93 -8.61
N ASP A 583 -6.26 6.80 -9.31
CA ASP A 583 -6.80 5.57 -8.70
C ASP A 583 -5.83 4.98 -7.67
N VAL A 584 -4.52 5.16 -7.90
CA VAL A 584 -3.44 4.82 -6.98
C VAL A 584 -2.39 5.92 -7.01
N GLY A 585 -2.26 6.66 -5.94
CA GLY A 585 -1.15 7.58 -5.71
C GLY A 585 0.04 6.84 -5.11
N ILE A 586 1.21 6.90 -5.77
CA ILE A 586 2.45 6.27 -5.33
C ILE A 586 3.46 7.36 -5.00
N ALA A 587 3.86 7.48 -3.73
CA ALA A 587 4.90 8.41 -3.30
C ALA A 587 6.27 7.74 -3.33
N MET A 588 7.27 8.49 -3.80
CA MET A 588 8.67 8.12 -3.80
C MET A 588 9.36 8.66 -2.54
N GLY A 589 10.31 7.87 -1.98
CA GLY A 589 11.22 8.35 -0.95
C GLY A 589 10.56 8.84 0.35
N ALA A 590 10.08 7.94 1.20
CA ALA A 590 9.35 8.26 2.44
C ALA A 590 10.08 9.18 3.43
N LEU A 591 11.36 9.41 3.25
CA LEU A 591 12.19 10.24 4.16
C LEU A 591 12.13 11.74 3.84
N GLY A 592 11.47 12.15 2.74
CA GLY A 592 11.53 13.52 2.22
C GLY A 592 10.29 14.40 2.45
N SER A 593 9.08 13.87 2.40
CA SER A 593 7.86 14.69 2.44
C SER A 593 6.71 14.04 3.19
N ASP A 594 6.34 14.63 4.32
CA ASP A 594 5.17 14.23 5.12
C ASP A 594 3.87 14.37 4.32
N ALA A 595 3.76 15.41 3.52
CA ALA A 595 2.59 15.67 2.68
C ALA A 595 2.41 14.58 1.61
N ALA A 596 3.53 14.06 1.05
CA ALA A 596 3.49 12.95 0.11
C ALA A 596 3.01 11.66 0.76
N ILE A 597 3.59 11.33 1.93
CA ILE A 597 3.20 10.14 2.68
C ILE A 597 1.71 10.21 3.01
N GLU A 598 1.20 11.36 3.44
CA GLU A 598 -0.22 11.51 3.78
C GLU A 598 -1.13 11.40 2.54
N ALA A 599 -0.73 12.00 1.42
CA ALA A 599 -1.52 12.05 0.20
C ALA A 599 -1.55 10.74 -0.58
N ALA A 600 -0.45 9.98 -0.58
CA ALA A 600 -0.30 8.75 -1.37
C ALA A 600 -1.04 7.55 -0.76
N ASP A 601 -1.37 6.58 -1.59
CA ASP A 601 -1.99 5.30 -1.24
C ASP A 601 -0.94 4.19 -1.07
N VAL A 602 0.17 4.35 -1.77
CA VAL A 602 1.35 3.47 -1.72
C VAL A 602 2.59 4.33 -1.54
N VAL A 603 3.50 3.90 -0.67
CA VAL A 603 4.75 4.63 -0.41
C VAL A 603 5.93 3.69 -0.65
N LEU A 604 6.86 4.12 -1.50
CA LEU A 604 8.13 3.44 -1.75
C LEU A 604 9.20 4.03 -0.83
N MET A 605 9.69 3.23 0.12
CA MET A 605 10.59 3.71 1.18
C MET A 605 12.02 3.95 0.67
N ASP A 606 12.47 3.21 -0.33
CA ASP A 606 13.85 3.18 -0.82
C ASP A 606 14.10 4.07 -2.05
N ASP A 607 13.17 4.92 -2.40
CA ASP A 607 13.28 5.88 -3.51
C ASP A 607 13.65 5.27 -4.88
N LYS A 608 13.29 3.98 -5.11
CA LYS A 608 13.58 3.25 -6.36
C LYS A 608 12.33 3.08 -7.23
N PRO A 609 12.27 3.69 -8.42
CA PRO A 609 11.16 3.49 -9.35
C PRO A 609 10.92 2.02 -9.73
N SER A 610 11.96 1.17 -9.75
CA SER A 610 11.82 -0.26 -10.05
C SER A 610 10.91 -1.03 -9.08
N ASN A 611 10.72 -0.54 -7.86
CA ASN A 611 9.83 -1.15 -6.87
C ASN A 611 8.34 -1.02 -7.22
N ILE A 612 7.95 -0.15 -8.14
CA ILE A 612 6.58 -0.10 -8.67
C ILE A 612 6.24 -1.43 -9.36
N ALA A 613 7.17 -1.95 -10.17
CA ALA A 613 6.99 -3.24 -10.82
C ALA A 613 6.89 -4.40 -9.81
N VAL A 614 7.64 -4.34 -8.71
CA VAL A 614 7.56 -5.30 -7.60
C VAL A 614 6.19 -5.20 -6.91
N ALA A 615 5.69 -3.98 -6.64
CA ALA A 615 4.37 -3.76 -6.06
C ALA A 615 3.25 -4.40 -6.92
N ILE A 616 3.30 -4.18 -8.24
CA ILE A 616 2.33 -4.78 -9.18
C ILE A 616 2.42 -6.31 -9.18
N LYS A 617 3.63 -6.89 -9.17
CA LYS A 617 3.82 -8.35 -9.09
C LYS A 617 3.20 -8.93 -7.82
N ILE A 618 3.48 -8.32 -6.66
CA ILE A 618 2.91 -8.73 -5.37
C ILE A 618 1.38 -8.62 -5.40
N ALA A 619 0.84 -7.52 -5.88
CA ALA A 619 -0.59 -7.30 -5.97
C ALA A 619 -1.27 -8.37 -6.84
N ARG A 620 -0.74 -8.64 -8.04
CA ARG A 620 -1.27 -9.69 -8.94
C ARG A 620 -1.18 -11.09 -8.34
N HIS A 621 -0.08 -11.40 -7.65
CA HIS A 621 0.07 -12.67 -6.94
C HIS A 621 -0.97 -12.83 -5.84
N THR A 622 -1.17 -11.78 -5.03
CA THR A 622 -2.19 -11.74 -3.97
C THR A 622 -3.60 -11.98 -4.53
N ILE A 623 -3.98 -11.27 -5.59
CA ILE A 623 -5.29 -11.45 -6.23
C ILE A 623 -5.45 -12.86 -6.83
N ALA A 624 -4.38 -13.42 -7.41
CA ALA A 624 -4.42 -14.79 -7.96
C ALA A 624 -4.70 -15.83 -6.86
N ILE A 625 -4.03 -15.71 -5.70
CA ILE A 625 -4.26 -16.60 -4.54
C ILE A 625 -5.69 -16.41 -4.01
N ALA A 626 -6.16 -15.17 -3.82
CA ALA A 626 -7.51 -14.90 -3.38
C ALA A 626 -8.55 -15.54 -4.31
N ARG A 627 -8.35 -15.41 -5.63
CA ARG A 627 -9.23 -16.05 -6.64
C ARG A 627 -9.17 -17.56 -6.59
N GLN A 628 -8.00 -18.16 -6.39
CA GLN A 628 -7.85 -19.61 -6.20
C GLN A 628 -8.66 -20.09 -5.00
N ASN A 629 -8.56 -19.42 -3.86
CA ASN A 629 -9.32 -19.75 -2.66
C ASN A 629 -10.83 -19.66 -2.89
N VAL A 630 -11.29 -18.61 -3.55
CA VAL A 630 -12.72 -18.41 -3.88
C VAL A 630 -13.25 -19.58 -4.74
N TRP A 631 -12.56 -19.89 -5.86
CA TRP A 631 -13.02 -20.96 -6.75
C TRP A 631 -12.95 -22.34 -6.12
N PHE A 632 -11.87 -22.61 -5.35
CA PHE A 632 -11.71 -23.87 -4.64
C PHE A 632 -12.83 -24.07 -3.60
N ALA A 633 -13.06 -23.06 -2.76
CA ALA A 633 -14.10 -23.13 -1.73
C ALA A 633 -15.51 -23.31 -2.33
N ILE A 634 -15.87 -22.53 -3.34
CA ILE A 634 -17.16 -22.65 -4.00
C ILE A 634 -17.30 -24.03 -4.69
N GLY A 635 -16.27 -24.49 -5.39
CA GLY A 635 -16.31 -25.76 -6.11
C GLY A 635 -16.55 -26.97 -5.20
N VAL A 636 -15.81 -27.05 -4.07
CA VAL A 636 -16.01 -28.14 -3.10
C VAL A 636 -17.38 -28.06 -2.44
N LYS A 637 -17.83 -26.85 -2.05
CA LYS A 637 -19.15 -26.66 -1.43
C LYS A 637 -20.30 -27.08 -2.36
N VAL A 638 -20.27 -26.65 -3.62
CA VAL A 638 -21.30 -27.07 -4.61
C VAL A 638 -21.31 -28.59 -4.78
N ALA A 639 -20.13 -29.22 -4.85
CA ALA A 639 -20.07 -30.69 -4.98
C ALA A 639 -20.70 -31.39 -3.76
N VAL A 640 -20.38 -30.97 -2.53
CA VAL A 640 -20.92 -31.56 -1.31
C VAL A 640 -22.43 -31.29 -1.16
N LEU A 641 -22.88 -30.08 -1.50
CA LEU A 641 -24.32 -29.75 -1.52
C LEU A 641 -25.10 -30.66 -2.47
N LEU A 642 -24.58 -30.92 -3.66
CA LEU A 642 -25.19 -31.85 -4.62
C LEU A 642 -25.25 -33.28 -4.04
N LEU A 643 -24.16 -33.77 -3.41
CA LEU A 643 -24.14 -35.07 -2.76
C LEU A 643 -25.15 -35.15 -1.60
N ALA A 644 -25.28 -34.10 -0.80
CA ALA A 644 -26.22 -34.01 0.31
C ALA A 644 -27.67 -34.07 -0.17
N THR A 645 -28.00 -33.35 -1.27
CA THR A 645 -29.38 -33.35 -1.83
C THR A 645 -29.80 -34.70 -2.41
N VAL A 646 -28.85 -35.45 -2.99
CA VAL A 646 -29.09 -36.82 -3.51
C VAL A 646 -29.18 -37.85 -2.39
N GLY A 647 -28.80 -37.48 -1.14
CA GLY A 647 -28.80 -38.39 0.01
C GLY A 647 -27.57 -39.24 0.16
N LEU A 648 -26.48 -38.92 -0.58
CA LEU A 648 -25.16 -39.55 -0.44
C LEU A 648 -24.28 -38.79 0.56
N GLY A 649 -24.70 -37.61 1.04
CA GLY A 649 -23.98 -36.80 2.04
C GLY A 649 -24.37 -37.21 3.46
N ASN A 650 -23.36 -37.18 4.36
CA ASN A 650 -23.56 -37.29 5.79
C ASN A 650 -22.96 -36.05 6.50
N MET A 651 -23.28 -35.87 7.77
CA MET A 651 -22.83 -34.71 8.56
C MET A 651 -21.29 -34.63 8.68
N TRP A 652 -20.64 -35.80 8.79
CA TRP A 652 -19.17 -35.89 8.84
C TRP A 652 -18.51 -35.32 7.58
N MET A 653 -19.06 -35.68 6.42
CA MET A 653 -18.55 -35.20 5.14
C MET A 653 -18.79 -33.70 4.98
N ALA A 654 -19.92 -33.19 5.47
CA ALA A 654 -20.24 -31.77 5.48
C ALA A 654 -19.20 -30.95 6.26
N VAL A 655 -18.93 -31.37 7.49
CA VAL A 655 -17.97 -30.70 8.39
C VAL A 655 -16.55 -30.82 7.90
N MET A 656 -16.13 -32.02 7.45
CA MET A 656 -14.78 -32.21 6.89
C MET A 656 -14.56 -31.39 5.62
N ALA A 657 -15.58 -31.21 4.79
CA ALA A 657 -15.51 -30.35 3.62
C ALA A 657 -15.41 -28.88 4.03
N ASP A 658 -16.14 -28.40 5.03
CA ASP A 658 -16.11 -27.01 5.45
C ASP A 658 -14.79 -26.64 6.14
N VAL A 659 -14.44 -27.37 7.21
CA VAL A 659 -13.19 -27.13 7.97
C VAL A 659 -11.96 -27.46 7.13
N GLY A 660 -11.97 -28.55 6.38
CA GLY A 660 -10.84 -28.96 5.52
C GLY A 660 -10.56 -27.93 4.42
N VAL A 661 -11.61 -27.40 3.79
CA VAL A 661 -11.49 -26.32 2.80
C VAL A 661 -10.97 -25.05 3.45
N THR A 662 -11.47 -24.69 4.62
CA THR A 662 -11.00 -23.50 5.37
C THR A 662 -9.51 -23.62 5.69
N VAL A 663 -9.05 -24.73 6.25
CA VAL A 663 -7.62 -24.99 6.52
C VAL A 663 -6.79 -24.92 5.24
N ALA A 664 -7.22 -25.57 4.17
CA ALA A 664 -6.51 -25.54 2.89
C ALA A 664 -6.44 -24.12 2.29
N ALA A 665 -7.54 -23.36 2.36
CA ALA A 665 -7.58 -21.98 1.88
C ALA A 665 -6.72 -21.03 2.72
N VAL A 666 -6.67 -21.21 4.04
CA VAL A 666 -5.77 -20.48 4.95
C VAL A 666 -4.32 -20.78 4.62
N LEU A 667 -3.94 -22.05 4.47
CA LEU A 667 -2.57 -22.45 4.09
C LEU A 667 -2.19 -21.88 2.73
N ASN A 668 -3.11 -21.86 1.77
CA ASN A 668 -2.88 -21.20 0.47
C ASN A 668 -2.73 -19.68 0.61
N ALA A 669 -3.55 -19.03 1.45
CA ALA A 669 -3.47 -17.60 1.75
C ALA A 669 -2.10 -17.20 2.32
N MET A 670 -1.51 -18.03 3.17
CA MET A 670 -0.16 -17.78 3.71
C MET A 670 0.94 -17.70 2.63
N ARG A 671 0.72 -18.24 1.44
CA ARG A 671 1.65 -18.10 0.30
C ARG A 671 1.75 -16.68 -0.21
N SER A 672 0.75 -15.83 0.01
CA SER A 672 0.81 -14.40 -0.37
C SER A 672 1.92 -13.65 0.38
N TYR A 673 2.29 -14.12 1.56
CA TYR A 673 3.38 -13.60 2.37
C TYR A 673 4.76 -14.14 1.98
N LEU A 674 4.82 -15.30 1.30
CA LEU A 674 6.06 -15.93 0.88
C LEU A 674 6.60 -15.23 -0.39
N LYS A 675 7.93 -15.11 -0.46
CA LYS A 675 8.73 -14.37 -1.47
C LYS A 675 8.13 -14.39 -2.88
N VAL A 676 7.71 -13.23 -3.36
CA VAL A 676 7.72 -12.93 -4.79
C VAL A 676 9.19 -12.71 -5.17
N LYS A 677 9.75 -13.57 -6.05
CA LYS A 677 11.11 -13.38 -6.57
C LYS A 677 11.19 -11.99 -7.26
N ARG A 678 12.23 -11.24 -6.88
CA ARG A 678 12.58 -9.96 -7.53
C ARG A 678 12.76 -10.09 -9.02
#